data_2c39ea0991ca97a3fa462c7391e59593
#
_entry.id   2c39ea0991ca97a3fa462c7391e59593
#
_cell.length_a   1.000
_cell.length_b   1.000
_cell.length_c   1.000
_cell.angle_alpha   90.00
_cell.angle_beta   90.00
_cell.angle_gamma   90.00
#
_symmetry.space_group_name_H-M   'P 1'
#
loop_
_entity.id
_entity.type
_entity.pdbx_description
1 polymer ?
#
loop_
_entity_poly.entity_id
_entity_poly.type
_entity_poly.pdbx_seq_one_letter_code
_entity_poly.pdbx_strand_id
1 'polypeptide(L)'
;MRIILPLLVFAYAAHALGTADLSRAKELQRAGKLDPAYTAFAGLAKASIAARDEPAAAQSLAGMAQIDLALGRYAACITEATGALERFRAQANSTEAARILLTRGQARFYAGDSTGALVDFEQSLVIVSSAGDREQEVNTLNNIGSIYFALGRYGDALGRYRNAENRLADSTDRQWYASRYQVTRANLAVLYQRIGQYRQALDIYRAMNAGGGALAGRERAQMLGNIGTLYRRLGDPVSALEQYRAAQQLFHQSALLAGEVGVLNNIGIAQTLDLHDPASAIRTFTEALHLAEKSGGKRLVMTSLLYRGEALLRSDNPASAQADFETAALLSTELKAGEEQWKAEYGLARIADLQADIALSNTLLRTAIATIERLRKDTATPTGRSGFLIERSEVYDLLLQHETASAQPDSATVYELMEQSRARELQDRAKTRLATLQSLQRELPPDSLLLEYWQSDTALAVLAISRSGARLILRPLTPELLHSLRELPHALADPLRKDWLPLSQKAGVVLLADIDFTGVNRIVVSTDGDLARIPFEVLPVGNRMLIDRASVSYLPYASAFTRQTHERRYLAPWQTALLAFANPNAGTAPGLPRAETEVREAANAIGGRHELHLGADARKQYLARLSPHAPPLLHFATHAFADPEDADRSYILFAAPDRPATPDYLFLKEAAALPMKDVDLVTISACDSGTGQFRRGEGIQSFASAFLSAGARAAITSLWRAGDRSSEELMTRFYRGLAVGQTASASLRDAKLAFRQSGNGSAHPAHWAGFVLTGDGETKGPGTFSWTLLCAVAVLLAAVAYLVRNRIRR
;
A
#
# COMPACT_ATOMS: atom_id res chain seq x y z
N MET A 1 35.86 62.89 17.82
CA MET A 1 35.03 62.85 16.59
C MET A 1 35.82 62.63 15.29
N ARG A 2 37.15 62.37 15.33
CA ARG A 2 37.98 62.16 14.08
C ARG A 2 38.33 60.70 13.73
N ILE A 3 37.91 59.75 14.53
CA ILE A 3 38.19 58.31 14.31
C ILE A 3 36.95 57.48 13.89
N ILE A 4 35.74 58.01 14.03
CA ILE A 4 34.47 57.32 13.68
C ILE A 4 34.14 57.43 12.20
N LEU A 5 34.52 58.51 11.53
CA LEU A 5 34.20 58.75 10.09
C LEU A 5 34.92 57.79 9.14
N PRO A 6 36.21 57.45 9.32
CA PRO A 6 36.85 56.45 8.45
C PRO A 6 36.32 55.04 8.62
N LEU A 7 35.89 54.62 9.80
CA LEU A 7 35.31 53.33 10.08
C LEU A 7 33.92 53.18 9.45
N LEU A 8 33.10 54.23 9.45
CA LEU A 8 31.79 54.24 8.78
C LEU A 8 31.93 54.21 7.27
N VAL A 9 32.90 54.91 6.68
CA VAL A 9 33.18 54.88 5.24
C VAL A 9 33.74 53.55 4.81
N PHE A 10 34.61 52.90 5.58
CA PHE A 10 35.09 51.53 5.30
C PHE A 10 34.01 50.50 5.44
N ALA A 11 33.14 50.59 6.45
CA ALA A 11 31.97 49.71 6.60
C ALA A 11 30.94 49.89 5.46
N TYR A 12 30.71 51.14 5.03
CA TYR A 12 29.83 51.45 3.93
C TYR A 12 30.38 50.97 2.57
N ALA A 13 31.71 51.14 2.33
CA ALA A 13 32.38 50.62 1.15
C ALA A 13 32.43 49.10 1.10
N ALA A 14 32.67 48.45 2.23
CA ALA A 14 32.65 46.97 2.32
C ALA A 14 31.24 46.42 2.10
N HIS A 15 30.21 47.08 2.63
CA HIS A 15 28.80 46.72 2.42
C HIS A 15 28.38 46.93 0.95
N ALA A 16 28.81 48.02 0.30
CA ALA A 16 28.52 48.29 -1.09
C ALA A 16 29.21 47.30 -2.04
N LEU A 17 30.44 46.84 -1.74
CA LEU A 17 31.17 45.84 -2.50
C LEU A 17 30.51 44.46 -2.34
N GLY A 18 30.07 44.10 -1.14
CA GLY A 18 29.38 42.84 -0.88
C GLY A 18 28.01 42.73 -1.60
N THR A 19 27.27 43.84 -1.73
CA THR A 19 26.00 43.88 -2.47
C THR A 19 26.16 43.73 -3.99
N ALA A 20 27.24 44.32 -4.58
CA ALA A 20 27.55 44.19 -6.02
C ALA A 20 27.94 42.76 -6.35
N ASP A 21 28.77 42.12 -5.53
CA ASP A 21 29.21 40.74 -5.72
C ASP A 21 28.06 39.74 -5.53
N LEU A 22 27.13 39.99 -4.59
CA LEU A 22 25.94 39.18 -4.39
C LEU A 22 24.99 39.29 -5.60
N SER A 23 24.86 40.49 -6.17
CA SER A 23 24.04 40.69 -7.39
C SER A 23 24.63 39.92 -8.57
N ARG A 24 25.96 39.96 -8.73
CA ARG A 24 26.68 39.21 -9.80
C ARG A 24 26.52 37.70 -9.63
N ALA A 25 26.59 37.14 -8.40
CA ALA A 25 26.37 35.74 -8.14
C ALA A 25 24.93 35.32 -8.49
N LYS A 26 23.92 36.13 -8.15
CA LYS A 26 22.50 35.92 -8.54
C LYS A 26 22.29 36.00 -10.04
N GLU A 27 22.99 36.87 -10.77
CA GLU A 27 22.94 36.96 -12.24
C GLU A 27 23.50 35.70 -12.88
N LEU A 28 24.64 35.21 -12.41
CA LEU A 28 25.20 33.94 -12.88
C LEU A 28 24.25 32.76 -12.66
N GLN A 29 23.61 32.71 -11.51
CA GLN A 29 22.59 31.69 -11.18
C GLN A 29 21.38 31.79 -12.13
N ARG A 30 20.86 33.00 -12.40
CA ARG A 30 19.75 33.22 -13.33
C ARG A 30 20.15 32.86 -14.77
N ALA A 31 21.40 33.08 -15.16
CA ALA A 31 21.95 32.70 -16.47
C ALA A 31 22.24 31.20 -16.59
N GLY A 32 21.90 30.39 -15.60
CA GLY A 32 22.13 28.94 -15.62
C GLY A 32 23.60 28.50 -15.43
N LYS A 33 24.52 29.44 -15.15
CA LYS A 33 25.94 29.17 -14.91
C LYS A 33 26.17 28.74 -13.48
N LEU A 34 25.71 27.52 -13.14
CA LEU A 34 25.55 27.06 -11.72
C LEU A 34 26.92 26.95 -11.01
N ASP A 35 27.94 26.34 -11.58
CA ASP A 35 29.26 26.21 -10.95
C ASP A 35 29.96 27.55 -10.70
N PRO A 36 30.03 28.49 -11.68
CA PRO A 36 30.52 29.85 -11.45
C PRO A 36 29.71 30.59 -10.37
N ALA A 37 28.36 30.43 -10.35
CA ALA A 37 27.52 31.06 -9.34
C ALA A 37 27.81 30.49 -7.96
N TYR A 38 27.94 29.17 -7.84
CA TYR A 38 28.29 28.51 -6.57
C TYR A 38 29.62 29.00 -6.04
N THR A 39 30.65 29.06 -6.88
CA THR A 39 31.98 29.55 -6.48
C THR A 39 31.91 31.01 -5.97
N ALA A 40 31.13 31.86 -6.64
CA ALA A 40 30.92 33.24 -6.23
C ALA A 40 30.21 33.33 -4.85
N PHE A 41 29.13 32.58 -4.68
CA PHE A 41 28.40 32.52 -3.38
C PHE A 41 29.31 31.95 -2.28
N ALA A 42 30.10 30.92 -2.52
CA ALA A 42 31.00 30.32 -1.53
C ALA A 42 32.08 31.32 -1.08
N GLY A 43 32.65 32.05 -2.03
CA GLY A 43 33.59 33.13 -1.71
C GLY A 43 32.98 34.23 -0.86
N LEU A 44 31.78 34.68 -1.22
CA LEU A 44 31.00 35.65 -0.47
C LEU A 44 30.61 35.14 0.92
N ALA A 45 30.13 33.91 1.03
CA ALA A 45 29.77 33.32 2.33
C ALA A 45 30.98 33.32 3.29
N LYS A 46 32.15 32.90 2.80
CA LYS A 46 33.40 32.90 3.59
C LYS A 46 33.81 34.30 4.02
N ALA A 47 33.76 35.28 3.12
CA ALA A 47 34.12 36.67 3.40
C ALA A 47 33.13 37.31 4.38
N SER A 48 31.85 37.15 4.19
CA SER A 48 30.79 37.69 5.03
C SER A 48 30.80 37.12 6.46
N ILE A 49 31.03 35.79 6.58
CA ILE A 49 31.17 35.13 7.88
C ILE A 49 32.39 35.72 8.63
N ALA A 50 33.52 35.88 7.96
CA ALA A 50 34.74 36.44 8.55
C ALA A 50 34.55 37.93 8.96
N ALA A 51 33.79 38.68 8.17
CA ALA A 51 33.44 40.09 8.43
C ALA A 51 32.27 40.24 9.41
N ARG A 52 31.63 39.18 9.88
CA ARG A 52 30.42 39.19 10.70
C ARG A 52 29.25 39.92 10.03
N ASP A 53 29.19 39.92 8.70
CA ASP A 53 28.04 40.40 7.91
C ASP A 53 27.01 39.28 7.79
N GLU A 54 26.20 39.10 8.82
CA GLU A 54 25.21 38.01 8.91
C GLU A 54 24.15 38.06 7.78
N PRO A 55 23.63 39.24 7.33
CA PRO A 55 22.76 39.30 6.16
C PRO A 55 23.36 38.76 4.87
N ALA A 56 24.56 39.18 4.51
CA ALA A 56 25.25 38.73 3.32
C ALA A 56 25.64 37.24 3.43
N ALA A 57 26.06 36.78 4.59
CA ALA A 57 26.35 35.38 4.87
C ALA A 57 25.10 34.49 4.68
N ALA A 58 23.95 34.89 5.23
CA ALA A 58 22.70 34.17 5.09
C ALA A 58 22.26 34.03 3.63
N GLN A 59 22.28 35.14 2.87
CA GLN A 59 21.89 35.14 1.46
C GLN A 59 22.85 34.30 0.59
N SER A 60 24.15 34.34 0.88
CA SER A 60 25.16 33.57 0.15
C SER A 60 24.99 32.06 0.39
N LEU A 61 24.80 31.64 1.64
CA LEU A 61 24.50 30.24 1.99
C LEU A 61 23.19 29.77 1.34
N ALA A 62 22.16 30.62 1.33
CA ALA A 62 20.91 30.29 0.67
C ALA A 62 21.07 30.08 -0.84
N GLY A 63 21.89 30.93 -1.51
CA GLY A 63 22.25 30.78 -2.92
C GLY A 63 22.99 29.47 -3.22
N MET A 64 23.97 29.12 -2.37
CA MET A 64 24.69 27.84 -2.46
C MET A 64 23.71 26.66 -2.31
N ALA A 65 22.86 26.65 -1.29
CA ALA A 65 21.88 25.60 -1.05
C ALA A 65 20.93 25.40 -2.25
N GLN A 66 20.48 26.49 -2.87
CA GLN A 66 19.60 26.40 -4.07
C GLN A 66 20.33 25.75 -5.26
N ILE A 67 21.60 26.07 -5.45
CA ILE A 67 22.43 25.50 -6.53
C ILE A 67 22.68 24.01 -6.23
N ASP A 68 23.00 23.66 -4.99
CA ASP A 68 23.23 22.28 -4.60
C ASP A 68 21.98 21.41 -4.73
N LEU A 69 20.81 21.97 -4.43
CA LEU A 69 19.54 21.30 -4.70
C LEU A 69 19.36 21.02 -6.20
N ALA A 70 19.66 22.02 -7.05
CA ALA A 70 19.56 21.90 -8.51
C ALA A 70 20.55 20.88 -9.09
N LEU A 71 21.72 20.72 -8.49
CA LEU A 71 22.78 19.78 -8.87
C LEU A 71 22.64 18.40 -8.21
N GLY A 72 21.60 18.18 -7.39
CA GLY A 72 21.37 16.92 -6.68
C GLY A 72 22.32 16.64 -5.52
N ARG A 73 23.07 17.65 -5.06
CA ARG A 73 24.02 17.56 -3.94
C ARG A 73 23.28 17.76 -2.59
N TYR A 74 22.35 16.85 -2.26
CA TYR A 74 21.37 17.05 -1.18
C TYR A 74 22.00 17.22 0.21
N ALA A 75 23.04 16.49 0.54
CA ALA A 75 23.71 16.61 1.85
C ALA A 75 24.36 18.00 2.05
N ALA A 76 25.01 18.55 1.03
CA ALA A 76 25.57 19.90 1.04
C ALA A 76 24.45 20.95 1.16
N CYS A 77 23.40 20.82 0.35
CA CYS A 77 22.22 21.67 0.41
C CYS A 77 21.61 21.73 1.82
N ILE A 78 21.45 20.60 2.50
CA ILE A 78 20.88 20.54 3.87
C ILE A 78 21.78 21.32 4.85
N THR A 79 23.10 21.16 4.74
CA THR A 79 24.06 21.84 5.61
C THR A 79 24.00 23.36 5.42
N GLU A 80 24.07 23.82 4.18
CA GLU A 80 24.08 25.24 3.83
C GLU A 80 22.74 25.90 4.15
N ALA A 81 21.62 25.23 3.82
CA ALA A 81 20.27 25.69 4.15
C ALA A 81 20.07 25.81 5.67
N THR A 82 20.66 24.90 6.47
CA THR A 82 20.58 25.01 7.93
C THR A 82 21.33 26.23 8.44
N GLY A 83 22.54 26.46 7.94
CA GLY A 83 23.33 27.64 8.30
C GLY A 83 22.66 28.97 7.86
N ALA A 84 22.00 28.98 6.70
CA ALA A 84 21.21 30.13 6.25
C ALA A 84 19.98 30.36 7.13
N LEU A 85 19.25 29.29 7.49
CA LEU A 85 18.02 29.35 8.31
C LEU A 85 18.30 29.91 9.70
N GLU A 86 19.36 29.49 10.36
CA GLU A 86 19.77 29.99 11.67
C GLU A 86 19.98 31.51 11.62
N ARG A 87 20.67 31.99 10.58
CA ARG A 87 20.93 33.42 10.38
C ARG A 87 19.70 34.23 10.04
N PHE A 88 18.82 33.72 9.17
CA PHE A 88 17.56 34.41 8.87
C PHE A 88 16.64 34.49 10.09
N ARG A 89 16.61 33.45 10.93
CA ARG A 89 15.86 33.49 12.20
C ARG A 89 16.43 34.52 13.18
N ALA A 90 17.73 34.59 13.30
CA ALA A 90 18.39 35.59 14.16
C ALA A 90 18.12 37.03 13.71
N GLN A 91 17.89 37.24 12.41
CA GLN A 91 17.55 38.54 11.81
C GLN A 91 16.03 38.81 11.81
N ALA A 92 15.20 37.95 12.37
CA ALA A 92 13.73 37.98 12.28
C ALA A 92 13.20 38.08 10.82
N ASN A 93 13.96 37.58 9.86
CA ASN A 93 13.59 37.54 8.44
C ASN A 93 12.76 36.30 8.12
N SER A 94 11.48 36.36 8.46
CA SER A 94 10.55 35.24 8.33
C SER A 94 10.36 34.80 6.89
N THR A 95 10.32 35.73 5.92
CA THR A 95 10.11 35.42 4.51
C THR A 95 11.23 34.56 3.94
N GLU A 96 12.50 34.95 4.17
CA GLU A 96 13.65 34.19 3.70
C GLU A 96 13.81 32.87 4.49
N ALA A 97 13.46 32.87 5.79
CA ALA A 97 13.37 31.66 6.58
C ALA A 97 12.38 30.64 6.00
N ALA A 98 11.21 31.08 5.55
CA ALA A 98 10.23 30.21 4.88
C ALA A 98 10.75 29.63 3.57
N ARG A 99 11.41 30.46 2.75
CA ARG A 99 11.99 30.02 1.45
C ARG A 99 13.09 28.97 1.66
N ILE A 100 13.99 29.19 2.59
CA ILE A 100 15.08 28.25 2.85
C ILE A 100 14.60 26.95 3.51
N LEU A 101 13.52 27.00 4.31
CA LEU A 101 12.82 25.80 4.80
C LEU A 101 12.29 24.96 3.62
N LEU A 102 11.73 25.59 2.57
CA LEU A 102 11.30 24.86 1.38
C LEU A 102 12.48 24.19 0.66
N THR A 103 13.59 24.90 0.48
CA THR A 103 14.81 24.37 -0.14
C THR A 103 15.36 23.18 0.65
N ARG A 104 15.48 23.32 1.99
CA ARG A 104 15.95 22.26 2.86
C ARG A 104 15.00 21.07 2.90
N GLY A 105 13.70 21.31 2.95
CA GLY A 105 12.67 20.28 2.91
C GLY A 105 12.71 19.46 1.62
N GLN A 106 12.89 20.10 0.47
CA GLN A 106 13.07 19.41 -0.81
C GLN A 106 14.34 18.55 -0.82
N ALA A 107 15.47 19.09 -0.35
CA ALA A 107 16.71 18.33 -0.26
C ALA A 107 16.59 17.12 0.68
N ARG A 108 15.94 17.27 1.83
CA ARG A 108 15.63 16.16 2.76
C ARG A 108 14.78 15.09 2.10
N PHE A 109 13.74 15.50 1.39
CA PHE A 109 12.87 14.56 0.68
C PHE A 109 13.62 13.72 -0.34
N TYR A 110 14.44 14.37 -1.19
CA TYR A 110 15.26 13.66 -2.18
C TYR A 110 16.38 12.82 -1.55
N ALA A 111 16.83 13.18 -0.36
CA ALA A 111 17.77 12.39 0.44
C ALA A 111 17.09 11.22 1.21
N GLY A 112 15.74 11.06 1.10
CA GLY A 112 14.98 10.00 1.77
C GLY A 112 14.44 10.35 3.16
N ASP A 113 14.73 11.55 3.71
CA ASP A 113 14.20 12.03 4.99
C ASP A 113 12.84 12.73 4.78
N SER A 114 11.80 11.95 4.51
CA SER A 114 10.44 12.47 4.33
C SER A 114 9.87 13.10 5.60
N THR A 115 10.26 12.63 6.78
CA THR A 115 9.79 13.16 8.05
C THR A 115 10.38 14.55 8.31
N GLY A 116 11.68 14.71 8.15
CA GLY A 116 12.33 16.01 8.28
C GLY A 116 11.85 17.02 7.22
N ALA A 117 11.56 16.54 6.02
CA ALA A 117 10.97 17.36 4.95
C ALA A 117 9.58 17.90 5.32
N LEU A 118 8.70 17.05 5.86
CA LEU A 118 7.38 17.48 6.33
C LEU A 118 7.48 18.54 7.43
N VAL A 119 8.39 18.36 8.39
CA VAL A 119 8.60 19.35 9.46
C VAL A 119 9.01 20.70 8.90
N ASP A 120 9.94 20.72 7.94
CA ASP A 120 10.37 21.96 7.28
C ASP A 120 9.23 22.64 6.52
N PHE A 121 8.44 21.87 5.75
CA PHE A 121 7.33 22.41 4.97
C PHE A 121 6.17 22.89 5.85
N GLU A 122 5.81 22.19 6.92
CA GLU A 122 4.78 22.66 7.86
C GLU A 122 5.21 23.95 8.58
N GLN A 123 6.49 24.08 8.97
CA GLN A 123 7.02 25.33 9.50
C GLN A 123 6.96 26.47 8.47
N SER A 124 7.33 26.19 7.22
CA SER A 124 7.20 27.17 6.14
C SER A 124 5.75 27.58 5.92
N LEU A 125 4.81 26.63 5.93
CA LEU A 125 3.38 26.88 5.73
C LEU A 125 2.82 27.83 6.78
N VAL A 126 3.16 27.64 8.06
CA VAL A 126 2.74 28.53 9.15
C VAL A 126 3.20 29.98 8.90
N ILE A 127 4.47 30.14 8.47
CA ILE A 127 5.05 31.46 8.22
C ILE A 127 4.37 32.14 7.04
N VAL A 128 4.25 31.45 5.89
CA VAL A 128 3.70 32.06 4.67
C VAL A 128 2.21 32.34 4.77
N SER A 129 1.45 31.47 5.47
CA SER A 129 0.03 31.72 5.75
C SER A 129 -0.17 32.94 6.64
N SER A 130 0.66 33.11 7.68
CA SER A 130 0.62 34.29 8.58
C SER A 130 1.01 35.60 7.86
N ALA A 131 1.93 35.51 6.90
CA ALA A 131 2.38 36.65 6.09
C ALA A 131 1.39 36.98 4.93
N GLY A 132 0.42 36.13 4.66
CA GLY A 132 -0.49 36.28 3.51
C GLY A 132 0.18 36.04 2.15
N ASP A 133 1.33 35.41 2.13
CA ASP A 133 2.08 35.06 0.90
C ASP A 133 1.42 33.85 0.23
N ARG A 134 0.37 34.12 -0.54
CA ARG A 134 -0.43 33.09 -1.24
C ARG A 134 0.39 32.23 -2.22
N GLU A 135 1.37 32.82 -2.87
CA GLU A 135 2.21 32.08 -3.81
C GLU A 135 3.01 30.99 -3.11
N GLN A 136 3.71 31.35 -2.05
CA GLN A 136 4.50 30.38 -1.27
C GLN A 136 3.59 29.40 -0.52
N GLU A 137 2.40 29.83 -0.08
CA GLU A 137 1.41 28.95 0.54
C GLU A 137 0.98 27.82 -0.42
N VAL A 138 0.62 28.15 -1.67
CA VAL A 138 0.24 27.17 -2.70
C VAL A 138 1.40 26.24 -3.04
N ASN A 139 2.61 26.77 -3.21
CA ASN A 139 3.81 25.99 -3.46
C ASN A 139 4.08 24.99 -2.31
N THR A 140 3.98 25.48 -1.08
CA THR A 140 4.20 24.66 0.13
C THR A 140 3.15 23.56 0.26
N LEU A 141 1.88 23.87 0.03
CA LEU A 141 0.79 22.90 0.04
C LEU A 141 0.98 21.80 -1.03
N ASN A 142 1.40 22.17 -2.24
CA ASN A 142 1.72 21.21 -3.29
C ASN A 142 2.91 20.30 -2.91
N ASN A 143 3.95 20.85 -2.30
CA ASN A 143 5.11 20.08 -1.85
C ASN A 143 4.74 19.10 -0.72
N ILE A 144 3.95 19.54 0.28
CA ILE A 144 3.44 18.66 1.33
C ILE A 144 2.58 17.56 0.73
N GLY A 145 1.68 17.91 -0.20
CA GLY A 145 0.85 16.95 -0.93
C GLY A 145 1.68 15.89 -1.67
N SER A 146 2.79 16.31 -2.30
CA SER A 146 3.69 15.41 -3.02
C SER A 146 4.43 14.44 -2.10
N ILE A 147 4.81 14.87 -0.89
CA ILE A 147 5.39 13.96 0.11
C ILE A 147 4.33 12.96 0.58
N TYR A 148 3.13 13.41 0.93
CA TYR A 148 2.06 12.49 1.32
C TYR A 148 1.73 11.49 0.20
N PHE A 149 1.73 11.93 -1.05
CA PHE A 149 1.57 11.06 -2.21
C PHE A 149 2.69 9.99 -2.28
N ALA A 150 3.95 10.38 -2.13
CA ALA A 150 5.10 9.48 -2.14
C ALA A 150 5.05 8.46 -0.97
N LEU A 151 4.55 8.88 0.19
CA LEU A 151 4.34 8.03 1.37
C LEU A 151 3.08 7.14 1.25
N GLY A 152 2.30 7.26 0.17
CA GLY A 152 1.04 6.53 0.00
C GLY A 152 -0.12 7.04 0.86
N ARG A 153 0.04 8.19 1.52
CA ARG A 153 -0.99 8.85 2.32
C ARG A 153 -1.90 9.70 1.42
N TYR A 154 -2.66 9.00 0.56
CA TYR A 154 -3.40 9.65 -0.53
C TYR A 154 -4.52 10.56 -0.06
N GLY A 155 -5.18 10.25 1.07
CA GLY A 155 -6.19 11.13 1.67
C GLY A 155 -5.60 12.46 2.11
N ASP A 156 -4.45 12.44 2.78
CA ASP A 156 -3.75 13.66 3.20
C ASP A 156 -3.23 14.46 2.00
N ALA A 157 -2.69 13.76 0.98
CA ALA A 157 -2.27 14.39 -0.27
C ALA A 157 -3.43 15.12 -0.97
N LEU A 158 -4.60 14.46 -1.05
CA LEU A 158 -5.82 15.03 -1.63
C LEU A 158 -6.26 16.28 -0.89
N GLY A 159 -6.24 16.24 0.45
CA GLY A 159 -6.55 17.40 1.29
C GLY A 159 -5.63 18.59 1.00
N ARG A 160 -4.31 18.35 0.91
CA ARG A 160 -3.34 19.43 0.64
C ARG A 160 -3.46 20.00 -0.77
N TYR A 161 -3.64 19.17 -1.79
CA TYR A 161 -3.83 19.63 -3.16
C TYR A 161 -5.15 20.39 -3.35
N ARG A 162 -6.26 19.96 -2.71
CA ARG A 162 -7.54 20.70 -2.72
C ARG A 162 -7.42 22.05 -1.99
N ASN A 163 -6.69 22.09 -0.88
CA ASN A 163 -6.41 23.36 -0.21
C ASN A 163 -5.62 24.31 -1.10
N ALA A 164 -4.61 23.81 -1.83
CA ALA A 164 -3.88 24.61 -2.82
C ALA A 164 -4.82 25.10 -3.95
N GLU A 165 -5.70 24.26 -4.48
CA GLU A 165 -6.69 24.63 -5.49
C GLU A 165 -7.66 25.71 -4.99
N ASN A 166 -8.17 25.58 -3.76
CA ASN A 166 -9.05 26.59 -3.15
C ASN A 166 -8.33 27.94 -2.97
N ARG A 167 -7.05 27.95 -2.55
CA ARG A 167 -6.25 29.18 -2.45
C ARG A 167 -6.06 29.86 -3.80
N LEU A 168 -5.96 29.07 -4.87
CA LEU A 168 -5.88 29.59 -6.24
C LEU A 168 -7.19 30.19 -6.70
N ALA A 169 -8.34 29.63 -6.35
CA ALA A 169 -9.65 30.14 -6.75
C ALA A 169 -9.92 31.59 -6.30
N ASP A 170 -9.30 32.01 -5.20
CA ASP A 170 -9.41 33.37 -4.63
C ASP A 170 -8.43 34.38 -5.24
N SER A 171 -7.63 34.00 -6.26
CA SER A 171 -6.58 34.86 -6.83
C SER A 171 -7.14 35.85 -7.87
N THR A 172 -6.69 37.08 -7.80
CA THR A 172 -6.99 38.12 -8.79
C THR A 172 -5.94 38.24 -9.91
N ASP A 173 -4.75 37.66 -9.69
CA ASP A 173 -3.66 37.64 -10.69
C ASP A 173 -3.85 36.46 -11.65
N ARG A 174 -4.36 36.75 -12.85
CA ARG A 174 -4.67 35.73 -13.87
C ARG A 174 -3.42 35.01 -14.40
N GLN A 175 -2.29 35.68 -14.53
CA GLN A 175 -1.08 35.06 -15.12
C GLN A 175 -0.42 34.11 -14.13
N TRP A 176 -0.27 34.54 -12.87
CA TRP A 176 0.23 33.71 -11.78
C TRP A 176 -0.70 32.53 -11.52
N TYR A 177 -2.01 32.79 -11.46
CA TYR A 177 -3.04 31.78 -11.31
C TYR A 177 -2.94 30.69 -12.38
N ALA A 178 -2.85 31.05 -13.66
CA ALA A 178 -2.81 30.07 -14.74
C ALA A 178 -1.63 29.09 -14.62
N SER A 179 -0.44 29.59 -14.29
CA SER A 179 0.76 28.75 -14.11
C SER A 179 0.63 27.77 -12.93
N ARG A 180 0.25 28.27 -11.76
CA ARG A 180 0.16 27.44 -10.52
C ARG A 180 -1.04 26.52 -10.53
N TYR A 181 -2.14 26.95 -11.12
CA TYR A 181 -3.32 26.15 -11.34
C TYR A 181 -3.04 24.90 -12.16
N GLN A 182 -2.24 25.02 -13.24
CA GLN A 182 -1.84 23.87 -14.04
C GLN A 182 -1.02 22.86 -13.22
N VAL A 183 -0.08 23.33 -12.41
CA VAL A 183 0.73 22.45 -11.53
C VAL A 183 -0.16 21.72 -10.52
N THR A 184 -1.03 22.44 -9.82
CA THR A 184 -1.92 21.85 -8.81
C THR A 184 -2.88 20.85 -9.43
N ARG A 185 -3.46 21.18 -10.60
CA ARG A 185 -4.35 20.28 -11.35
C ARG A 185 -3.61 19.05 -11.86
N ALA A 186 -2.39 19.16 -12.34
CA ALA A 186 -1.57 18.02 -12.75
C ALA A 186 -1.32 17.09 -11.56
N ASN A 187 -0.97 17.62 -10.39
CA ASN A 187 -0.79 16.83 -9.17
C ASN A 187 -2.08 16.11 -8.76
N LEU A 188 -3.23 16.80 -8.82
CA LEU A 188 -4.54 16.19 -8.58
C LEU A 188 -4.85 15.08 -9.58
N ALA A 189 -4.60 15.29 -10.87
CA ALA A 189 -4.84 14.28 -11.89
C ALA A 189 -3.97 13.03 -11.68
N VAL A 190 -2.68 13.21 -11.35
CA VAL A 190 -1.77 12.10 -11.00
C VAL A 190 -2.26 11.37 -9.75
N LEU A 191 -2.71 12.11 -8.73
CA LEU A 191 -3.28 11.49 -7.53
C LEU A 191 -4.55 10.71 -7.83
N TYR A 192 -5.50 11.31 -8.58
CA TYR A 192 -6.73 10.62 -8.98
C TYR A 192 -6.45 9.38 -9.84
N GLN A 193 -5.48 9.45 -10.74
CA GLN A 193 -5.00 8.27 -11.48
C GLN A 193 -4.45 7.20 -10.53
N ARG A 194 -3.70 7.61 -9.52
CA ARG A 194 -3.09 6.69 -8.55
C ARG A 194 -4.12 5.98 -7.66
N ILE A 195 -5.16 6.71 -7.24
CA ILE A 195 -6.26 6.14 -6.43
C ILE A 195 -7.39 5.56 -7.29
N GLY A 196 -7.18 5.42 -8.60
CA GLY A 196 -8.10 4.77 -9.54
C GLY A 196 -9.34 5.56 -9.93
N GLN A 197 -9.42 6.80 -9.51
CA GLN A 197 -10.48 7.70 -9.97
C GLN A 197 -10.15 8.20 -11.39
N TYR A 198 -10.06 7.25 -12.34
CA TYR A 198 -9.58 7.52 -13.69
C TYR A 198 -10.42 8.53 -14.45
N ARG A 199 -11.75 8.54 -14.23
CA ARG A 199 -12.64 9.52 -14.86
C ARG A 199 -12.32 10.93 -14.41
N GLN A 200 -12.16 11.17 -13.09
CA GLN A 200 -11.79 12.47 -12.56
C GLN A 200 -10.41 12.93 -13.06
N ALA A 201 -9.43 12.02 -13.09
CA ALA A 201 -8.12 12.31 -13.66
C ALA A 201 -8.24 12.72 -15.15
N LEU A 202 -9.02 11.99 -15.92
CA LEU A 202 -9.25 12.27 -17.34
C LEU A 202 -9.93 13.62 -17.56
N ASP A 203 -10.96 13.95 -16.77
CA ASP A 203 -11.67 15.24 -16.85
C ASP A 203 -10.74 16.41 -16.55
N ILE A 204 -9.84 16.25 -15.58
CA ILE A 204 -8.83 17.26 -15.27
C ILE A 204 -7.88 17.45 -16.45
N TYR A 205 -7.30 16.38 -16.99
CA TYR A 205 -6.38 16.50 -18.13
C TYR A 205 -7.07 17.04 -19.38
N ARG A 206 -8.33 16.67 -19.65
CA ARG A 206 -9.12 17.23 -20.74
C ARG A 206 -9.35 18.73 -20.58
N ALA A 207 -9.70 19.17 -19.38
CA ALA A 207 -9.88 20.59 -19.08
C ALA A 207 -8.56 21.37 -19.23
N MET A 208 -7.43 20.80 -18.79
CA MET A 208 -6.11 21.38 -18.99
C MET A 208 -5.76 21.51 -20.48
N ASN A 209 -6.07 20.48 -21.29
CA ASN A 209 -5.81 20.48 -22.72
C ASN A 209 -6.70 21.49 -23.49
N ALA A 210 -7.98 21.66 -23.07
CA ALA A 210 -8.94 22.59 -23.68
C ALA A 210 -8.66 24.04 -23.30
N GLY A 211 -8.03 24.32 -22.16
CA GLY A 211 -7.82 25.66 -21.61
C GLY A 211 -6.81 26.52 -22.35
N GLY A 212 -6.25 26.07 -23.50
CA GLY A 212 -5.44 26.90 -24.41
C GLY A 212 -4.13 27.43 -23.83
N GLY A 213 -3.75 27.06 -22.61
CA GLY A 213 -2.44 27.37 -22.04
C GLY A 213 -1.37 26.71 -22.89
N ALA A 214 -0.41 27.48 -23.35
CA ALA A 214 0.69 27.01 -24.19
C ALA A 214 1.58 26.05 -23.42
N LEU A 215 1.11 24.80 -23.23
CA LEU A 215 2.00 23.72 -22.82
C LEU A 215 3.03 23.56 -23.94
N ALA A 216 4.31 23.61 -23.60
CA ALA A 216 5.37 23.31 -24.56
C ALA A 216 5.17 21.90 -25.13
N GLY A 217 5.67 21.67 -26.34
CA GLY A 217 5.40 20.40 -27.06
C GLY A 217 5.70 19.15 -26.24
N ARG A 218 6.73 19.19 -25.40
CA ARG A 218 7.09 18.10 -24.47
C ARG A 218 6.04 17.82 -23.41
N GLU A 219 5.61 18.86 -22.70
CA GLU A 219 4.61 18.73 -21.60
C GLU A 219 3.26 18.25 -22.16
N ARG A 220 2.89 18.75 -23.34
CA ARG A 220 1.68 18.31 -24.04
C ARG A 220 1.78 16.85 -24.46
N ALA A 221 2.92 16.42 -25.00
CA ALA A 221 3.15 15.02 -25.34
C ALA A 221 3.05 14.11 -24.12
N GLN A 222 3.66 14.51 -22.99
CA GLN A 222 3.58 13.77 -21.74
C GLN A 222 2.13 13.66 -21.23
N MET A 223 1.38 14.75 -21.29
CA MET A 223 -0.04 14.78 -20.88
C MET A 223 -0.89 13.85 -21.76
N LEU A 224 -0.69 13.85 -23.08
CA LEU A 224 -1.40 12.94 -23.98
C LEU A 224 -1.04 11.47 -23.69
N GLY A 225 0.22 11.16 -23.39
CA GLY A 225 0.63 9.84 -22.93
C GLY A 225 -0.09 9.40 -21.64
N ASN A 226 -0.27 10.31 -20.69
CA ASN A 226 -1.04 10.05 -19.47
C ASN A 226 -2.51 9.83 -19.77
N ILE A 227 -3.12 10.65 -20.64
CA ILE A 227 -4.51 10.47 -21.09
C ILE A 227 -4.69 9.10 -21.76
N GLY A 228 -3.76 8.70 -22.65
CA GLY A 228 -3.77 7.37 -23.27
C GLY A 228 -3.75 6.24 -22.23
N THR A 229 -2.90 6.38 -21.18
CA THR A 229 -2.86 5.42 -20.08
C THR A 229 -4.19 5.36 -19.32
N LEU A 230 -4.86 6.50 -19.10
CA LEU A 230 -6.19 6.57 -18.47
C LEU A 230 -7.26 5.88 -19.31
N TYR A 231 -7.30 6.10 -20.62
CA TYR A 231 -8.24 5.39 -21.50
C TYR A 231 -8.02 3.88 -21.45
N ARG A 232 -6.77 3.42 -21.51
CA ARG A 232 -6.44 2.00 -21.40
C ARG A 232 -6.96 1.41 -20.07
N ARG A 233 -6.78 2.13 -18.96
CA ARG A 233 -7.29 1.73 -17.65
C ARG A 233 -8.81 1.76 -17.53
N LEU A 234 -9.49 2.55 -18.36
CA LEU A 234 -10.95 2.59 -18.46
C LEU A 234 -11.51 1.53 -19.43
N GLY A 235 -10.67 0.66 -19.99
CA GLY A 235 -11.05 -0.39 -20.92
C GLY A 235 -11.33 0.12 -22.34
N ASP A 236 -10.80 1.28 -22.70
CA ASP A 236 -10.90 1.87 -24.04
C ASP A 236 -9.51 1.92 -24.71
N PRO A 237 -8.99 0.78 -25.19
CA PRO A 237 -7.67 0.73 -25.83
C PRO A 237 -7.63 1.47 -27.16
N VAL A 238 -8.76 1.68 -27.83
CA VAL A 238 -8.82 2.42 -29.11
C VAL A 238 -8.51 3.89 -28.89
N SER A 239 -9.24 4.54 -27.99
CA SER A 239 -8.96 5.93 -27.59
C SER A 239 -7.55 6.07 -26.98
N ALA A 240 -7.07 5.07 -26.25
CA ALA A 240 -5.71 5.06 -25.73
C ALA A 240 -4.67 5.15 -26.85
N LEU A 241 -4.81 4.33 -27.89
CA LEU A 241 -3.90 4.35 -29.03
C LEU A 241 -3.93 5.68 -29.79
N GLU A 242 -5.09 6.33 -29.92
CA GLU A 242 -5.19 7.67 -30.52
C GLU A 242 -4.34 8.69 -29.75
N GLN A 243 -4.47 8.72 -28.44
CA GLN A 243 -3.71 9.65 -27.61
C GLN A 243 -2.21 9.36 -27.59
N TYR A 244 -1.84 8.08 -27.56
CA TYR A 244 -0.42 7.68 -27.66
C TYR A 244 0.19 8.08 -29.01
N ARG A 245 -0.53 7.89 -30.12
CA ARG A 245 -0.05 8.32 -31.45
C ARG A 245 0.12 9.84 -31.53
N ALA A 246 -0.82 10.60 -30.96
CA ALA A 246 -0.68 12.06 -30.87
C ALA A 246 0.52 12.48 -30.03
N ALA A 247 0.78 11.79 -28.90
CA ALA A 247 1.97 12.00 -28.08
C ALA A 247 3.26 11.64 -28.84
N GLN A 248 3.27 10.53 -29.58
CA GLN A 248 4.38 10.08 -30.42
C GLN A 248 4.75 11.15 -31.45
N GLN A 249 3.76 11.70 -32.16
CA GLN A 249 3.98 12.74 -33.16
C GLN A 249 4.65 13.98 -32.55
N LEU A 250 4.21 14.43 -31.37
CA LEU A 250 4.81 15.58 -30.69
C LEU A 250 6.24 15.32 -30.22
N PHE A 251 6.54 14.13 -29.70
CA PHE A 251 7.89 13.73 -29.34
C PHE A 251 8.79 13.65 -30.56
N HIS A 252 8.28 13.10 -31.68
CA HIS A 252 9.00 13.03 -32.95
C HIS A 252 9.33 14.43 -33.51
N GLN A 253 8.32 15.33 -33.57
CA GLN A 253 8.52 16.74 -34.02
C GLN A 253 9.52 17.50 -33.15
N SER A 254 9.62 17.17 -31.88
CA SER A 254 10.55 17.77 -30.93
C SER A 254 11.90 17.07 -30.86
N ALA A 255 12.14 16.06 -31.70
CA ALA A 255 13.32 15.19 -31.70
C ALA A 255 13.66 14.58 -30.31
N LEU A 256 12.66 14.32 -29.51
CA LEU A 256 12.78 13.75 -28.16
C LEU A 256 12.69 12.21 -28.19
N LEU A 257 13.72 11.54 -28.71
CA LEU A 257 13.74 10.09 -28.95
C LEU A 257 13.36 9.26 -27.74
N ALA A 258 13.83 9.61 -26.54
CA ALA A 258 13.51 8.87 -25.33
C ALA A 258 12.00 8.92 -24.99
N GLY A 259 11.35 10.05 -25.23
CA GLY A 259 9.89 10.18 -25.05
C GLY A 259 9.14 9.36 -26.10
N GLU A 260 9.58 9.37 -27.33
CA GLU A 260 9.02 8.60 -28.44
C GLU A 260 9.09 7.09 -28.17
N VAL A 261 10.26 6.58 -27.75
CA VAL A 261 10.44 5.18 -27.33
C VAL A 261 9.49 4.80 -26.21
N GLY A 262 9.34 5.66 -25.18
CA GLY A 262 8.43 5.40 -24.06
C GLY A 262 6.98 5.25 -24.51
N VAL A 263 6.52 6.09 -25.41
CA VAL A 263 5.15 6.04 -25.94
C VAL A 263 4.96 4.84 -26.88
N LEU A 264 5.92 4.51 -27.73
CA LEU A 264 5.90 3.30 -28.56
C LEU A 264 5.79 2.04 -27.70
N ASN A 265 6.54 1.96 -26.60
CA ASN A 265 6.42 0.86 -25.66
C ASN A 265 5.00 0.78 -25.07
N ASN A 266 4.35 1.90 -24.73
CA ASN A 266 2.97 1.91 -24.26
C ASN A 266 1.97 1.44 -25.33
N ILE A 267 2.19 1.81 -26.60
CA ILE A 267 1.41 1.32 -27.74
C ILE A 267 1.55 -0.19 -27.87
N GLY A 268 2.77 -0.72 -27.87
CA GLY A 268 3.03 -2.15 -27.95
C GLY A 268 2.43 -2.93 -26.80
N ILE A 269 2.47 -2.39 -25.57
CA ILE A 269 1.81 -3.00 -24.39
C ILE A 269 0.29 -3.06 -24.63
N ALA A 270 -0.36 -1.99 -25.09
CA ALA A 270 -1.79 -1.98 -25.37
C ALA A 270 -2.16 -2.99 -26.47
N GLN A 271 -1.33 -3.09 -27.51
CA GLN A 271 -1.52 -4.09 -28.56
C GLN A 271 -1.40 -5.53 -28.04
N THR A 272 -0.43 -5.79 -27.18
CA THR A 272 -0.19 -7.13 -26.62
C THR A 272 -1.28 -7.55 -25.64
N LEU A 273 -1.61 -6.68 -24.68
CA LEU A 273 -2.47 -7.04 -23.53
C LEU A 273 -3.96 -6.79 -23.78
N ASP A 274 -4.28 -5.61 -24.34
CA ASP A 274 -5.65 -5.16 -24.39
C ASP A 274 -6.32 -5.53 -25.72
N LEU A 275 -5.54 -5.58 -26.79
CA LEU A 275 -6.02 -5.93 -28.14
C LEU A 275 -5.67 -7.36 -28.58
N HIS A 276 -4.85 -8.06 -27.80
CA HIS A 276 -4.40 -9.41 -28.13
C HIS A 276 -3.80 -9.54 -29.53
N ASP A 277 -3.08 -8.50 -29.99
CA ASP A 277 -2.38 -8.44 -31.28
C ASP A 277 -0.85 -8.38 -31.08
N PRO A 278 -0.23 -9.51 -30.74
CA PRO A 278 1.23 -9.55 -30.56
C PRO A 278 1.99 -9.28 -31.86
N ALA A 279 1.42 -9.56 -33.02
CA ALA A 279 2.08 -9.32 -34.29
C ALA A 279 2.28 -7.80 -34.56
N SER A 280 1.28 -6.97 -34.27
CA SER A 280 1.44 -5.51 -34.31
C SER A 280 2.36 -5.00 -33.23
N ALA A 281 2.31 -5.58 -32.04
CA ALA A 281 3.18 -5.22 -30.92
C ALA A 281 4.66 -5.46 -31.25
N ILE A 282 5.01 -6.59 -31.86
CA ILE A 282 6.39 -6.89 -32.31
C ILE A 282 6.91 -5.81 -33.27
N ARG A 283 6.08 -5.35 -34.23
CA ARG A 283 6.47 -4.27 -35.14
C ARG A 283 6.73 -2.96 -34.38
N THR A 284 5.82 -2.61 -33.49
CA THR A 284 5.93 -1.38 -32.67
C THR A 284 7.14 -1.42 -31.75
N PHE A 285 7.41 -2.55 -31.09
CA PHE A 285 8.61 -2.70 -30.26
C PHE A 285 9.91 -2.73 -31.08
N THR A 286 9.86 -3.22 -32.31
CA THR A 286 11.03 -3.16 -33.22
C THR A 286 11.35 -1.72 -33.62
N GLU A 287 10.33 -0.89 -33.88
CA GLU A 287 10.50 0.54 -34.11
C GLU A 287 11.05 1.24 -32.86
N ALA A 288 10.49 0.94 -31.68
CA ALA A 288 10.99 1.45 -30.40
C ALA A 288 12.45 1.10 -30.16
N LEU A 289 12.83 -0.14 -30.46
CA LEU A 289 14.21 -0.63 -30.33
C LEU A 289 15.16 0.13 -31.26
N HIS A 290 14.80 0.31 -32.54
CA HIS A 290 15.61 1.08 -33.49
C HIS A 290 15.86 2.53 -33.01
N LEU A 291 14.80 3.19 -32.48
CA LEU A 291 14.94 4.55 -31.92
C LEU A 291 15.76 4.56 -30.63
N ALA A 292 15.63 3.54 -29.80
CA ALA A 292 16.43 3.40 -28.59
C ALA A 292 17.91 3.24 -28.88
N GLU A 293 18.27 2.44 -29.89
CA GLU A 293 19.64 2.27 -30.39
C GLU A 293 20.19 3.60 -30.93
N LYS A 294 19.40 4.30 -31.75
CA LYS A 294 19.76 5.62 -32.28
C LYS A 294 19.99 6.66 -31.19
N SER A 295 19.27 6.56 -30.07
CA SER A 295 19.44 7.45 -28.92
C SER A 295 20.70 7.16 -28.11
N GLY A 296 21.34 6.02 -28.30
CA GLY A 296 22.46 5.52 -27.49
C GLY A 296 22.04 5.07 -26.07
N GLY A 297 20.74 5.02 -25.78
CA GLY A 297 20.19 4.72 -24.45
C GLY A 297 20.14 3.23 -24.15
N LYS A 298 21.21 2.61 -23.62
CA LYS A 298 21.27 1.18 -23.30
C LYS A 298 20.07 0.68 -22.47
N ARG A 299 19.56 1.48 -21.53
CA ARG A 299 18.38 1.13 -20.73
C ARG A 299 17.11 1.07 -21.59
N LEU A 300 16.96 1.98 -22.55
CA LEU A 300 15.80 1.97 -23.46
C LEU A 300 15.86 0.74 -24.37
N VAL A 301 17.06 0.42 -24.90
CA VAL A 301 17.29 -0.80 -25.70
C VAL A 301 16.89 -2.05 -24.91
N MET A 302 17.43 -2.21 -23.71
CA MET A 302 17.13 -3.33 -22.82
C MET A 302 15.61 -3.48 -22.55
N THR A 303 14.94 -2.36 -22.26
CA THR A 303 13.49 -2.39 -21.98
C THR A 303 12.68 -2.77 -23.21
N SER A 304 13.01 -2.24 -24.38
CA SER A 304 12.33 -2.58 -25.64
C SER A 304 12.56 -4.04 -26.05
N LEU A 305 13.76 -4.59 -25.81
CA LEU A 305 14.04 -6.03 -26.02
C LEU A 305 13.19 -6.92 -25.12
N LEU A 306 13.07 -6.61 -23.84
CA LEU A 306 12.23 -7.36 -22.92
C LEU A 306 10.76 -7.38 -23.37
N TYR A 307 10.23 -6.24 -23.81
CA TYR A 307 8.84 -6.16 -24.29
C TYR A 307 8.66 -6.93 -25.60
N ARG A 308 9.63 -6.82 -26.53
CA ARG A 308 9.57 -7.55 -27.79
C ARG A 308 9.71 -9.05 -27.57
N GLY A 309 10.63 -9.48 -26.69
CA GLY A 309 10.80 -10.88 -26.32
C GLY A 309 9.50 -11.50 -25.76
N GLU A 310 8.80 -10.78 -24.88
CA GLU A 310 7.51 -11.23 -24.37
C GLU A 310 6.43 -11.33 -25.47
N ALA A 311 6.36 -10.34 -26.37
CA ALA A 311 5.43 -10.39 -27.50
C ALA A 311 5.75 -11.54 -28.47
N LEU A 312 7.03 -11.82 -28.69
CA LEU A 312 7.49 -12.94 -29.50
C LEU A 312 7.12 -14.30 -28.90
N LEU A 313 7.28 -14.45 -27.57
CA LEU A 313 6.81 -15.69 -26.89
C LEU A 313 5.29 -15.87 -27.06
N ARG A 314 4.50 -14.81 -26.93
CA ARG A 314 3.05 -14.85 -27.13
C ARG A 314 2.65 -15.12 -28.58
N SER A 315 3.55 -14.95 -29.53
CA SER A 315 3.38 -15.23 -30.95
C SER A 315 3.98 -16.58 -31.36
N ASP A 316 4.30 -17.44 -30.37
CA ASP A 316 4.90 -18.77 -30.62
C ASP A 316 6.22 -18.70 -31.43
N ASN A 317 7.05 -17.68 -31.13
CA ASN A 317 8.36 -17.52 -31.73
C ASN A 317 9.48 -17.50 -30.66
N PRO A 318 9.73 -18.67 -30.02
CA PRO A 318 10.69 -18.75 -28.90
C PRO A 318 12.13 -18.49 -29.29
N ALA A 319 12.52 -18.82 -30.55
CA ALA A 319 13.91 -18.63 -31.00
C ALA A 319 14.29 -17.14 -31.07
N SER A 320 13.42 -16.30 -31.62
CA SER A 320 13.64 -14.84 -31.64
C SER A 320 13.53 -14.23 -30.26
N ALA A 321 12.60 -14.72 -29.43
CA ALA A 321 12.45 -14.29 -28.04
C ALA A 321 13.71 -14.59 -27.21
N GLN A 322 14.34 -15.73 -27.43
CA GLN A 322 15.58 -16.12 -26.75
C GLN A 322 16.71 -15.11 -27.01
N ALA A 323 16.92 -14.72 -28.25
CA ALA A 323 17.95 -13.74 -28.61
C ALA A 323 17.71 -12.39 -27.93
N ASP A 324 16.45 -11.95 -27.85
CA ASP A 324 16.07 -10.70 -27.18
C ASP A 324 16.32 -10.78 -25.66
N PHE A 325 15.92 -11.88 -25.02
CA PHE A 325 16.14 -12.07 -23.57
C PHE A 325 17.62 -12.26 -23.22
N GLU A 326 18.41 -12.95 -24.02
CA GLU A 326 19.86 -13.08 -23.82
C GLU A 326 20.55 -11.74 -23.87
N THR A 327 20.22 -10.91 -24.88
CA THR A 327 20.77 -9.55 -25.01
C THR A 327 20.32 -8.67 -23.84
N ALA A 328 19.06 -8.76 -23.45
CA ALA A 328 18.53 -8.02 -22.30
C ALA A 328 19.20 -8.44 -20.98
N ALA A 329 19.49 -9.73 -20.78
CA ALA A 329 20.20 -10.24 -19.60
C ALA A 329 21.63 -9.70 -19.52
N LEU A 330 22.35 -9.67 -20.65
CA LEU A 330 23.69 -9.06 -20.71
C LEU A 330 23.67 -7.57 -20.36
N LEU A 331 22.76 -6.81 -20.97
CA LEU A 331 22.61 -5.37 -20.70
C LEU A 331 22.20 -5.10 -19.24
N SER A 332 21.31 -5.93 -18.68
CA SER A 332 20.86 -5.78 -17.30
C SER A 332 22.00 -5.98 -16.29
N THR A 333 22.90 -6.91 -16.57
CA THR A 333 24.11 -7.16 -15.78
C THR A 333 25.06 -5.96 -15.86
N GLU A 334 25.31 -5.47 -17.07
CA GLU A 334 26.17 -4.29 -17.29
C GLU A 334 25.64 -3.04 -16.55
N LEU A 335 24.32 -2.82 -16.64
CA LEU A 335 23.65 -1.65 -16.05
C LEU A 335 23.30 -1.83 -14.56
N LYS A 336 23.60 -2.99 -13.97
CA LYS A 336 23.18 -3.40 -12.61
C LYS A 336 21.67 -3.23 -12.41
N ALA A 337 20.90 -3.55 -13.45
CA ALA A 337 19.45 -3.41 -13.52
C ALA A 337 18.77 -4.72 -13.09
N GLY A 338 18.78 -5.01 -11.80
CA GLY A 338 18.32 -6.29 -11.26
C GLY A 338 16.85 -6.57 -11.52
N GLU A 339 16.00 -5.52 -11.63
CA GLU A 339 14.59 -5.67 -11.94
C GLU A 339 14.37 -6.21 -13.36
N GLU A 340 15.16 -5.77 -14.32
CA GLU A 340 15.13 -6.25 -15.69
C GLU A 340 15.88 -7.58 -15.85
N GLN A 341 16.90 -7.80 -15.00
CA GLN A 341 17.69 -9.05 -15.01
C GLN A 341 16.82 -10.28 -14.73
N TRP A 342 16.06 -10.31 -13.61
CA TRP A 342 15.22 -11.47 -13.31
C TRP A 342 14.13 -11.71 -14.35
N LYS A 343 13.64 -10.67 -15.04
CA LYS A 343 12.65 -10.81 -16.12
C LYS A 343 13.24 -11.49 -17.34
N ALA A 344 14.46 -11.14 -17.71
CA ALA A 344 15.19 -11.80 -18.80
C ALA A 344 15.48 -13.27 -18.44
N GLU A 345 15.96 -13.54 -17.20
CA GLU A 345 16.21 -14.89 -16.70
C GLU A 345 14.94 -15.74 -16.70
N TYR A 346 13.80 -15.17 -16.31
CA TYR A 346 12.50 -15.85 -16.35
C TYR A 346 12.03 -16.12 -17.80
N GLY A 347 12.20 -15.15 -18.70
CA GLY A 347 11.92 -15.35 -20.12
C GLY A 347 12.70 -16.52 -20.70
N LEU A 348 13.98 -16.63 -20.39
CA LEU A 348 14.85 -17.76 -20.80
C LEU A 348 14.42 -19.07 -20.14
N ALA A 349 13.99 -19.05 -18.87
CA ALA A 349 13.48 -20.24 -18.17
C ALA A 349 12.22 -20.81 -18.85
N ARG A 350 11.28 -19.93 -19.25
CA ARG A 350 10.07 -20.34 -20.00
C ARG A 350 10.41 -20.95 -21.35
N ILE A 351 11.46 -20.47 -22.01
CA ILE A 351 11.91 -21.05 -23.29
C ILE A 351 12.52 -22.43 -23.06
N ALA A 352 13.35 -22.59 -22.01
CA ALA A 352 13.90 -23.90 -21.66
C ALA A 352 12.79 -24.90 -21.30
N ASP A 353 11.74 -24.45 -20.60
CA ASP A 353 10.55 -25.26 -20.28
C ASP A 353 9.80 -25.68 -21.55
N LEU A 354 9.57 -24.80 -22.52
CA LEU A 354 8.98 -25.10 -23.82
C LEU A 354 9.83 -26.12 -24.62
N GLN A 355 11.13 -26.13 -24.41
CA GLN A 355 12.08 -27.07 -24.99
C GLN A 355 12.18 -28.41 -24.21
N ALA A 356 11.39 -28.56 -23.13
CA ALA A 356 11.42 -29.66 -22.19
C ALA A 356 12.78 -29.87 -21.46
N ASP A 357 13.64 -28.84 -21.42
CA ASP A 357 14.85 -28.79 -20.59
C ASP A 357 14.52 -28.24 -19.19
N ILE A 358 13.87 -29.11 -18.40
CA ILE A 358 13.44 -28.79 -17.04
C ILE A 358 14.63 -28.47 -16.12
N ALA A 359 15.79 -29.08 -16.35
CA ALA A 359 16.99 -28.83 -15.55
C ALA A 359 17.54 -27.41 -15.75
N LEU A 360 17.63 -26.95 -16.98
CA LEU A 360 18.02 -25.61 -17.33
C LEU A 360 16.98 -24.61 -16.83
N SER A 361 15.68 -24.89 -17.07
CA SER A 361 14.58 -24.04 -16.59
C SER A 361 14.67 -23.83 -15.07
N ASN A 362 14.79 -24.89 -14.28
CA ASN A 362 14.94 -24.82 -12.82
C ASN A 362 16.16 -23.99 -12.39
N THR A 363 17.28 -24.12 -13.10
CA THR A 363 18.49 -23.34 -12.81
C THR A 363 18.25 -21.84 -13.01
N LEU A 364 17.62 -21.47 -14.14
CA LEU A 364 17.28 -20.07 -14.46
C LEU A 364 16.23 -19.50 -13.49
N LEU A 365 15.21 -20.29 -13.11
CA LEU A 365 14.20 -19.89 -12.14
C LEU A 365 14.82 -19.62 -10.77
N ARG A 366 15.70 -20.50 -10.29
CA ARG A 366 16.41 -20.27 -9.01
C ARG A 366 17.31 -19.04 -9.06
N THR A 367 17.93 -18.74 -10.20
CA THR A 367 18.74 -17.53 -10.42
C THR A 367 17.86 -16.26 -10.38
N ALA A 368 16.72 -16.30 -11.07
CA ALA A 368 15.74 -15.20 -11.05
C ALA A 368 15.20 -14.95 -9.62
N ILE A 369 14.86 -16.02 -8.89
CA ILE A 369 14.43 -15.93 -7.47
C ILE A 369 15.54 -15.31 -6.62
N ALA A 370 16.78 -15.74 -6.76
CA ALA A 370 17.90 -15.17 -6.02
C ALA A 370 18.08 -13.66 -6.31
N THR A 371 17.89 -13.25 -7.55
CA THR A 371 17.92 -11.83 -7.96
C THR A 371 16.76 -11.06 -7.32
N ILE A 372 15.53 -11.59 -7.35
CA ILE A 372 14.36 -11.00 -6.70
C ILE A 372 14.59 -10.81 -5.19
N GLU A 373 15.09 -11.86 -4.51
CA GLU A 373 15.34 -11.84 -3.07
C GLU A 373 16.47 -10.85 -2.67
N ARG A 374 17.49 -10.71 -3.52
CA ARG A 374 18.55 -9.70 -3.35
C ARG A 374 17.97 -8.28 -3.43
N LEU A 375 17.22 -7.99 -4.50
CA LEU A 375 16.58 -6.69 -4.68
C LEU A 375 15.68 -6.31 -3.51
N ARG A 376 15.00 -7.29 -2.94
CA ARG A 376 14.14 -7.10 -1.80
C ARG A 376 14.92 -6.66 -0.54
N LYS A 377 16.10 -7.24 -0.31
CA LYS A 377 16.95 -6.88 0.84
C LYS A 377 17.57 -5.50 0.71
N ASP A 378 17.87 -5.08 -0.51
CA ASP A 378 18.55 -3.81 -0.79
C ASP A 378 17.59 -2.60 -0.84
N THR A 379 16.28 -2.83 -0.95
CA THR A 379 15.28 -1.76 -1.07
C THR A 379 14.49 -1.60 0.22
N ALA A 380 14.78 -0.53 0.97
CA ALA A 380 14.01 -0.12 2.17
C ALA A 380 12.60 0.44 1.84
N THR A 381 12.26 0.59 0.56
CA THR A 381 10.96 1.07 0.08
C THR A 381 10.41 0.09 -0.95
N PRO A 382 9.11 -0.26 -0.90
CA PRO A 382 8.47 -1.01 -1.96
C PRO A 382 8.64 -0.23 -3.26
N THR A 383 9.51 -0.72 -4.12
CA THR A 383 9.72 -0.13 -5.45
C THR A 383 8.41 -0.13 -6.19
N GLY A 384 8.09 1.04 -6.72
CA GLY A 384 6.89 1.28 -7.51
C GLY A 384 6.71 0.20 -8.57
N ARG A 385 5.48 -0.24 -8.71
CA ARG A 385 5.05 -1.23 -9.69
C ARG A 385 5.62 -0.92 -11.06
N SER A 386 6.47 -1.78 -11.55
CA SER A 386 6.69 -1.85 -12.98
C SER A 386 5.34 -2.29 -13.58
N GLY A 387 4.75 -1.48 -14.43
CA GLY A 387 3.56 -1.85 -15.21
C GLY A 387 3.90 -2.92 -16.27
N PHE A 388 4.68 -3.94 -15.88
CA PHE A 388 5.21 -4.92 -16.78
C PHE A 388 4.31 -6.15 -16.89
N LEU A 389 4.45 -6.85 -17.99
CA LEU A 389 3.70 -8.02 -18.45
C LEU A 389 3.95 -9.28 -17.60
N ILE A 390 4.90 -9.23 -16.65
CA ILE A 390 5.37 -10.40 -15.89
C ILE A 390 5.37 -10.05 -14.41
N GLU A 391 4.71 -10.89 -13.61
CA GLU A 391 4.70 -10.76 -12.14
C GLU A 391 5.78 -11.65 -11.51
N ARG A 392 6.35 -11.22 -10.38
CA ARG A 392 7.39 -11.98 -9.65
C ARG A 392 6.89 -13.35 -9.18
N SER A 393 5.60 -13.45 -8.85
CA SER A 393 4.96 -14.70 -8.45
C SER A 393 5.02 -15.78 -9.53
N GLU A 394 4.98 -15.41 -10.82
CA GLU A 394 5.04 -16.37 -11.92
C GLU A 394 6.33 -17.19 -11.92
N VAL A 395 7.44 -16.59 -11.44
CA VAL A 395 8.74 -17.28 -11.32
C VAL A 395 8.66 -18.42 -10.30
N TYR A 396 8.04 -18.17 -9.15
CA TYR A 396 7.84 -19.17 -8.10
C TYR A 396 6.82 -20.22 -8.54
N ASP A 397 5.74 -19.80 -9.22
CA ASP A 397 4.68 -20.68 -9.69
C ASP A 397 5.21 -21.74 -10.66
N LEU A 398 6.05 -21.33 -11.62
CA LEU A 398 6.64 -22.28 -12.58
C LEU A 398 7.59 -23.26 -11.86
N LEU A 399 8.38 -22.80 -10.89
CA LEU A 399 9.24 -23.69 -10.11
C LEU A 399 8.41 -24.65 -9.23
N LEU A 400 7.32 -24.18 -8.61
CA LEU A 400 6.40 -25.02 -7.85
C LEU A 400 5.72 -26.07 -8.74
N GLN A 401 5.35 -25.72 -9.97
CA GLN A 401 4.83 -26.69 -10.94
C GLN A 401 5.84 -27.81 -11.20
N HIS A 402 7.12 -27.49 -11.43
CA HIS A 402 8.15 -28.47 -11.65
C HIS A 402 8.38 -29.36 -10.42
N GLU A 403 8.47 -28.77 -9.22
CA GLU A 403 8.69 -29.53 -7.98
C GLU A 403 7.51 -30.45 -7.65
N THR A 404 6.27 -29.99 -7.86
CA THR A 404 5.07 -30.82 -7.64
C THR A 404 4.86 -31.88 -8.69
N ALA A 405 5.37 -31.70 -9.92
CA ALA A 405 5.33 -32.67 -10.98
C ALA A 405 6.48 -33.70 -10.92
N SER A 406 7.43 -33.52 -9.99
CA SER A 406 8.56 -34.44 -9.83
C SER A 406 8.08 -35.83 -9.39
N ALA A 407 8.90 -36.90 -9.68
CA ALA A 407 8.57 -38.26 -9.30
C ALA A 407 8.47 -38.48 -7.77
N GLN A 408 9.14 -37.65 -6.98
CA GLN A 408 9.14 -37.69 -5.52
C GLN A 408 9.12 -36.25 -4.99
N PRO A 409 7.95 -35.60 -4.93
CA PRO A 409 7.85 -34.23 -4.42
C PRO A 409 8.21 -34.17 -2.93
N ASP A 410 9.13 -33.26 -2.56
CA ASP A 410 9.50 -33.08 -1.17
C ASP A 410 8.61 -32.01 -0.48
N SER A 411 7.89 -32.44 0.55
CA SER A 411 6.97 -31.57 1.31
C SER A 411 7.65 -30.34 1.92
N ALA A 412 8.93 -30.45 2.32
CA ALA A 412 9.65 -29.32 2.92
C ALA A 412 10.04 -28.29 1.87
N THR A 413 10.51 -28.75 0.70
CA THR A 413 10.82 -27.88 -0.44
C THR A 413 9.58 -27.17 -0.97
N VAL A 414 8.47 -27.90 -1.13
CA VAL A 414 7.19 -27.32 -1.58
C VAL A 414 6.70 -26.28 -0.58
N TYR A 415 6.74 -26.58 0.72
CA TYR A 415 6.40 -25.62 1.78
C TYR A 415 7.26 -24.37 1.69
N GLU A 416 8.57 -24.51 1.58
CA GLU A 416 9.50 -23.39 1.52
C GLU A 416 9.23 -22.48 0.32
N LEU A 417 8.97 -23.06 -0.85
CA LEU A 417 8.61 -22.30 -2.05
C LEU A 417 7.26 -21.59 -1.92
N MET A 418 6.24 -22.27 -1.35
CA MET A 418 4.95 -21.65 -1.05
C MET A 418 5.11 -20.44 -0.13
N GLU A 419 5.86 -20.56 0.95
CA GLU A 419 6.11 -19.48 1.91
C GLU A 419 6.97 -18.37 1.30
N GLN A 420 7.93 -18.71 0.46
CA GLN A 420 8.72 -17.72 -0.27
C GLN A 420 7.91 -16.96 -1.32
N SER A 421 6.91 -17.56 -1.91
CA SER A 421 6.07 -16.89 -2.92
C SER A 421 5.03 -15.96 -2.31
N ARG A 422 4.74 -16.03 -0.99
CA ARG A 422 3.54 -15.42 -0.39
C ARG A 422 3.78 -14.29 0.57
N ALA A 423 2.80 -13.38 0.60
CA ALA A 423 2.63 -12.32 1.61
C ALA A 423 3.94 -11.60 1.98
N ARG A 424 4.78 -11.37 0.97
CA ARG A 424 6.14 -10.85 1.14
C ARG A 424 6.15 -9.44 1.72
N GLU A 425 5.24 -8.58 1.30
CA GLU A 425 5.11 -7.23 1.86
C GLU A 425 4.77 -7.29 3.35
N LEU A 426 3.91 -8.23 3.74
CA LEU A 426 3.50 -8.43 5.12
C LEU A 426 4.67 -8.96 5.97
N GLN A 427 5.45 -9.90 5.44
CA GLN A 427 6.64 -10.44 6.09
C GLN A 427 7.73 -9.38 6.29
N ASP A 428 7.99 -8.55 5.28
CA ASP A 428 9.01 -7.50 5.33
C ASP A 428 8.66 -6.42 6.36
N ARG A 429 7.42 -5.97 6.42
CA ARG A 429 6.95 -5.03 7.43
C ARG A 429 7.05 -5.61 8.84
N ALA A 430 6.74 -6.86 8.96
CA ALA A 430 6.76 -7.56 10.22
C ALA A 430 8.17 -7.95 10.68
N LYS A 431 9.20 -7.79 9.83
CA LYS A 431 10.60 -8.15 10.09
C LYS A 431 10.77 -9.59 10.61
N THR A 432 9.96 -10.53 10.11
CA THR A 432 10.00 -11.91 10.57
C THR A 432 10.73 -12.79 9.58
N ARG A 433 11.48 -13.73 10.14
CA ARG A 433 12.06 -14.84 9.39
C ARG A 433 10.97 -15.90 9.16
N LEU A 434 10.94 -16.47 7.97
CA LEU A 434 10.06 -17.60 7.68
C LEU A 434 10.36 -18.78 8.63
N ALA A 435 9.30 -19.38 9.16
CA ALA A 435 9.41 -20.60 9.93
C ALA A 435 9.72 -21.78 9.01
N THR A 436 10.54 -22.69 9.44
CA THR A 436 10.69 -23.98 8.77
C THR A 436 9.45 -24.83 9.04
N LEU A 437 9.13 -25.76 8.12
CA LEU A 437 8.02 -26.69 8.30
C LEU A 437 8.09 -27.38 9.69
N GLN A 438 9.27 -27.81 10.10
CA GLN A 438 9.48 -28.48 11.40
C GLN A 438 9.23 -27.52 12.59
N SER A 439 9.60 -26.25 12.50
CA SER A 439 9.32 -25.29 13.58
C SER A 439 7.83 -25.00 13.70
N LEU A 440 7.14 -24.86 12.57
CA LEU A 440 5.70 -24.67 12.52
C LEU A 440 4.94 -25.85 13.17
N GLN A 441 5.32 -27.10 12.83
CA GLN A 441 4.73 -28.30 13.43
C GLN A 441 4.82 -28.33 14.96
N ARG A 442 5.95 -27.91 15.53
CA ARG A 442 6.15 -27.89 17.00
C ARG A 442 5.21 -26.89 17.69
N GLU A 443 4.89 -25.79 17.04
CA GLU A 443 4.05 -24.73 17.60
C GLU A 443 2.54 -25.00 17.45
N LEU A 444 2.15 -25.87 16.52
CA LEU A 444 0.77 -26.22 16.33
C LEU A 444 0.20 -26.95 17.58
N PRO A 445 -0.95 -26.53 18.13
CA PRO A 445 -1.66 -27.28 19.16
C PRO A 445 -2.05 -28.66 18.66
N PRO A 446 -2.16 -29.67 19.57
CA PRO A 446 -2.43 -31.06 19.16
C PRO A 446 -3.76 -31.25 18.43
N ASP A 447 -4.74 -30.40 18.70
CA ASP A 447 -6.10 -30.42 18.12
C ASP A 447 -6.27 -29.45 16.94
N SER A 448 -5.15 -28.97 16.37
CA SER A 448 -5.12 -28.01 15.27
C SER A 448 -4.57 -28.65 14.00
N LEU A 449 -5.17 -28.27 12.89
CA LEU A 449 -4.73 -28.62 11.54
C LEU A 449 -4.55 -27.35 10.71
N LEU A 450 -3.36 -27.16 10.14
CA LEU A 450 -3.10 -26.09 9.20
C LEU A 450 -3.13 -26.66 7.78
N LEU A 451 -3.93 -26.04 6.92
CA LEU A 451 -4.08 -26.39 5.51
C LEU A 451 -3.49 -25.26 4.66
N GLU A 452 -2.43 -25.56 3.97
CA GLU A 452 -1.80 -24.62 3.06
C GLU A 452 -2.02 -25.06 1.61
N TYR A 453 -2.52 -24.15 0.78
CA TYR A 453 -2.93 -24.41 -0.60
C TYR A 453 -2.05 -23.63 -1.57
N TRP A 454 -1.62 -24.27 -2.63
CA TRP A 454 -1.11 -23.62 -3.82
C TRP A 454 -1.91 -24.09 -5.04
N GLN A 455 -2.24 -23.15 -5.93
CA GLN A 455 -3.09 -23.39 -7.10
C GLN A 455 -2.42 -22.89 -8.37
N SER A 456 -2.35 -23.76 -9.39
CA SER A 456 -2.10 -23.38 -10.78
C SER A 456 -3.35 -23.61 -11.64
N ASP A 457 -3.25 -23.37 -12.94
CA ASP A 457 -4.37 -23.64 -13.86
C ASP A 457 -4.63 -25.15 -14.06
N THR A 458 -3.68 -26.00 -13.72
CA THR A 458 -3.74 -27.46 -13.98
C THR A 458 -3.59 -28.32 -12.74
N ALA A 459 -3.11 -27.75 -11.63
CA ALA A 459 -2.78 -28.49 -10.42
C ALA A 459 -3.13 -27.72 -9.15
N LEU A 460 -3.49 -28.48 -8.12
CA LEU A 460 -3.67 -28.03 -6.76
C LEU A 460 -2.73 -28.84 -5.85
N ALA A 461 -1.94 -28.15 -5.05
CA ALA A 461 -1.20 -28.76 -3.95
C ALA A 461 -1.83 -28.33 -2.62
N VAL A 462 -2.07 -29.32 -1.75
CA VAL A 462 -2.55 -29.11 -0.38
C VAL A 462 -1.53 -29.70 0.57
N LEU A 463 -0.97 -28.87 1.42
CA LEU A 463 -0.10 -29.29 2.49
C LEU A 463 -0.89 -29.26 3.82
N ALA A 464 -1.26 -30.46 4.29
CA ALA A 464 -1.95 -30.63 5.55
C ALA A 464 -0.91 -30.83 6.66
N ILE A 465 -0.79 -29.84 7.55
CA ILE A 465 0.25 -29.75 8.57
C ILE A 465 -0.40 -29.91 9.94
N SER A 466 0.05 -30.91 10.70
CA SER A 466 -0.31 -31.11 12.09
C SER A 466 0.94 -31.14 12.96
N ARG A 467 0.77 -31.17 14.27
CA ARG A 467 1.89 -31.34 15.20
C ARG A 467 2.65 -32.64 15.00
N SER A 468 1.99 -33.69 14.52
CA SER A 468 2.56 -35.03 14.32
C SER A 468 3.23 -35.24 12.97
N GLY A 469 2.94 -34.37 11.97
CA GLY A 469 3.49 -34.54 10.63
C GLY A 469 2.89 -33.56 9.61
N ALA A 470 3.41 -33.63 8.38
CA ALA A 470 2.86 -32.93 7.24
C ALA A 470 2.62 -33.93 6.11
N ARG A 471 1.52 -33.73 5.38
CA ARG A 471 1.16 -34.55 4.22
C ARG A 471 0.89 -33.65 3.03
N LEU A 472 1.65 -33.86 1.95
CA LEU A 472 1.41 -33.22 0.65
C LEU A 472 0.39 -34.03 -0.14
N ILE A 473 -0.66 -33.37 -0.61
CA ILE A 473 -1.73 -33.95 -1.43
C ILE A 473 -1.75 -33.17 -2.74
N LEU A 474 -1.55 -33.86 -3.86
CA LEU A 474 -1.54 -33.28 -5.19
C LEU A 474 -2.80 -33.70 -5.94
N ARG A 475 -3.43 -32.76 -6.63
CA ARG A 475 -4.66 -32.98 -7.40
C ARG A 475 -4.59 -32.29 -8.74
N PRO A 476 -5.00 -32.97 -9.83
CA PRO A 476 -5.20 -32.31 -11.10
C PRO A 476 -6.43 -31.38 -11.00
N LEU A 477 -6.32 -30.21 -11.61
CA LEU A 477 -7.42 -29.28 -11.80
C LEU A 477 -7.85 -29.32 -13.27
N THR A 478 -9.12 -29.60 -13.51
CA THR A 478 -9.72 -29.48 -14.86
C THR A 478 -10.34 -28.08 -15.01
N PRO A 479 -10.54 -27.61 -16.26
CA PRO A 479 -11.22 -26.33 -16.51
C PRO A 479 -12.59 -26.23 -15.83
N GLU A 480 -13.34 -27.33 -15.75
CA GLU A 480 -14.66 -27.40 -15.12
C GLU A 480 -14.57 -27.27 -13.59
N LEU A 481 -13.52 -27.83 -12.98
CA LEU A 481 -13.28 -27.67 -11.54
C LEU A 481 -12.86 -26.25 -11.23
N LEU A 482 -11.95 -25.68 -11.99
CA LEU A 482 -11.57 -24.26 -11.85
C LEU A 482 -12.77 -23.34 -12.00
N HIS A 483 -13.60 -23.55 -13.01
CA HIS A 483 -14.84 -22.79 -13.16
C HIS A 483 -15.76 -22.95 -11.94
N SER A 484 -15.91 -24.17 -11.41
CA SER A 484 -16.73 -24.40 -10.23
C SER A 484 -16.19 -23.70 -8.99
N LEU A 485 -14.85 -23.66 -8.79
CA LEU A 485 -14.22 -22.93 -7.69
C LEU A 485 -14.39 -21.41 -7.82
N ARG A 486 -14.33 -20.86 -9.04
CA ARG A 486 -14.55 -19.43 -9.32
C ARG A 486 -16.02 -19.02 -9.14
N GLU A 487 -16.96 -19.91 -9.50
CA GLU A 487 -18.39 -19.64 -9.36
C GLU A 487 -18.93 -19.77 -7.94
N LEU A 488 -18.29 -20.60 -7.10
CA LEU A 488 -18.76 -20.85 -5.75
C LEU A 488 -18.89 -19.57 -4.90
N PRO A 489 -17.92 -18.65 -4.83
CA PRO A 489 -18.10 -17.40 -4.08
C PRO A 489 -19.29 -16.57 -4.55
N HIS A 490 -19.54 -16.50 -5.85
CA HIS A 490 -20.68 -15.78 -6.43
C HIS A 490 -22.02 -16.44 -6.05
N ALA A 491 -22.06 -17.77 -6.08
CA ALA A 491 -23.26 -18.51 -5.66
C ALA A 491 -23.51 -18.40 -4.15
N LEU A 492 -22.47 -18.34 -3.34
CA LEU A 492 -22.58 -18.15 -1.88
C LEU A 492 -23.03 -16.74 -1.52
N ALA A 493 -22.62 -15.71 -2.27
CA ALA A 493 -22.96 -14.32 -2.03
C ALA A 493 -24.39 -13.94 -2.39
N ASP A 494 -25.01 -14.65 -3.35
CA ASP A 494 -26.35 -14.35 -3.84
C ASP A 494 -27.40 -15.25 -3.16
N PRO A 495 -28.27 -14.71 -2.28
CA PRO A 495 -29.26 -15.49 -1.56
C PRO A 495 -30.35 -16.13 -2.46
N LEU A 496 -30.44 -15.72 -3.72
CA LEU A 496 -31.40 -16.27 -4.70
C LEU A 496 -30.85 -17.51 -5.43
N ARG A 497 -29.53 -17.72 -5.42
CA ARG A 497 -28.89 -18.88 -6.06
C ARG A 497 -29.05 -20.13 -5.21
N LYS A 498 -29.44 -21.23 -5.85
CA LYS A 498 -29.62 -22.54 -5.19
C LYS A 498 -28.50 -23.53 -5.52
N ASP A 499 -27.67 -23.21 -6.48
CA ASP A 499 -26.58 -24.04 -6.98
C ASP A 499 -25.31 -23.96 -6.12
N TRP A 500 -25.31 -23.14 -5.07
CA TRP A 500 -24.20 -23.07 -4.11
C TRP A 500 -23.89 -24.42 -3.45
N LEU A 501 -24.91 -25.25 -3.17
CA LEU A 501 -24.69 -26.53 -2.50
C LEU A 501 -23.96 -27.55 -3.38
N PRO A 502 -24.40 -27.84 -4.63
CA PRO A 502 -23.61 -28.70 -5.51
C PRO A 502 -22.23 -28.16 -5.85
N LEU A 503 -22.05 -26.82 -5.97
CA LEU A 503 -20.72 -26.24 -6.14
C LEU A 503 -19.85 -26.44 -4.90
N SER A 504 -20.41 -26.24 -3.71
CA SER A 504 -19.71 -26.49 -2.43
C SER A 504 -19.32 -27.97 -2.28
N GLN A 505 -20.19 -28.91 -2.69
CA GLN A 505 -19.89 -30.35 -2.69
C GLN A 505 -18.69 -30.68 -3.59
N LYS A 506 -18.68 -30.17 -4.82
CA LYS A 506 -17.53 -30.33 -5.73
C LYS A 506 -16.25 -29.75 -5.15
N ALA A 507 -16.32 -28.53 -4.62
CA ALA A 507 -15.18 -27.88 -3.97
C ALA A 507 -14.68 -28.66 -2.76
N GLY A 508 -15.60 -29.18 -1.90
CA GLY A 508 -15.23 -29.97 -0.75
C GLY A 508 -14.45 -31.24 -1.11
N VAL A 509 -14.86 -31.94 -2.18
CA VAL A 509 -14.11 -33.10 -2.70
C VAL A 509 -12.69 -32.71 -3.15
N VAL A 510 -12.58 -31.59 -3.88
CA VAL A 510 -11.28 -31.15 -4.40
C VAL A 510 -10.37 -30.62 -3.29
N LEU A 511 -10.92 -29.88 -2.34
CA LEU A 511 -10.12 -29.15 -1.34
C LEU A 511 -9.86 -29.98 -0.08
N LEU A 512 -10.80 -30.83 0.34
CA LEU A 512 -10.77 -31.46 1.66
C LEU A 512 -10.68 -33.01 1.64
N ALA A 513 -10.83 -33.69 0.50
CA ALA A 513 -10.71 -35.14 0.48
C ALA A 513 -9.30 -35.60 0.93
N ASP A 514 -9.22 -36.81 1.44
CA ASP A 514 -7.99 -37.46 1.96
C ASP A 514 -7.29 -36.71 3.11
N ILE A 515 -7.93 -35.68 3.68
CA ILE A 515 -7.45 -34.99 4.87
C ILE A 515 -8.07 -35.66 6.09
N ASP A 516 -7.26 -36.00 7.09
CA ASP A 516 -7.73 -36.56 8.34
C ASP A 516 -8.11 -35.44 9.33
N PHE A 517 -9.39 -35.39 9.68
CA PHE A 517 -9.96 -34.46 10.65
C PHE A 517 -10.21 -35.08 12.03
N THR A 518 -9.67 -36.26 12.30
CA THR A 518 -9.87 -36.95 13.58
C THR A 518 -9.23 -36.16 14.72
N GLY A 519 -10.02 -35.80 15.75
CA GLY A 519 -9.53 -35.02 16.89
C GLY A 519 -9.25 -33.53 16.59
N VAL A 520 -9.56 -33.04 15.38
CA VAL A 520 -9.33 -31.65 14.99
C VAL A 520 -10.52 -30.79 15.43
N ASN A 521 -10.25 -29.77 16.25
CA ASN A 521 -11.22 -28.77 16.72
C ASN A 521 -10.94 -27.38 16.13
N ARG A 522 -9.74 -27.17 15.58
CA ARG A 522 -9.28 -25.92 15.01
C ARG A 522 -8.63 -26.15 13.64
N ILE A 523 -9.09 -25.39 12.65
CA ILE A 523 -8.55 -25.42 11.30
C ILE A 523 -8.03 -24.03 10.96
N VAL A 524 -6.79 -23.98 10.53
CA VAL A 524 -6.14 -22.77 10.02
C VAL A 524 -5.92 -22.95 8.55
N VAL A 525 -6.35 -22.01 7.73
CA VAL A 525 -6.29 -22.11 6.28
C VAL A 525 -5.42 -21.01 5.72
N SER A 526 -4.41 -21.35 4.94
CA SER A 526 -3.62 -20.45 4.12
C SER A 526 -3.93 -20.74 2.65
N THR A 527 -4.63 -19.81 2.00
CA THR A 527 -5.16 -19.99 0.64
C THR A 527 -4.32 -19.28 -0.41
N ASP A 528 -4.45 -19.75 -1.63
CA ASP A 528 -3.89 -19.12 -2.83
C ASP A 528 -4.96 -19.03 -3.93
N GLY A 529 -4.76 -18.13 -4.87
CA GLY A 529 -5.60 -18.02 -6.03
C GLY A 529 -7.06 -17.69 -5.72
N ASP A 530 -7.93 -18.28 -6.51
CA ASP A 530 -9.38 -18.16 -6.40
C ASP A 530 -9.92 -18.69 -5.06
N LEU A 531 -9.15 -19.56 -4.37
CA LEU A 531 -9.52 -20.18 -3.10
C LEU A 531 -9.64 -19.16 -1.95
N ALA A 532 -8.95 -18.04 -2.05
CA ALA A 532 -8.96 -17.00 -1.03
C ALA A 532 -10.33 -16.30 -0.86
N ARG A 533 -11.25 -16.50 -1.80
CA ARG A 533 -12.64 -15.98 -1.77
C ARG A 533 -13.65 -17.02 -1.27
N ILE A 534 -13.22 -18.24 -0.98
CA ILE A 534 -14.08 -19.33 -0.53
C ILE A 534 -14.05 -19.41 1.00
N PRO A 535 -15.17 -19.22 1.70
CA PRO A 535 -15.24 -19.55 3.12
C PRO A 535 -15.27 -21.08 3.29
N PHE A 536 -14.21 -21.63 3.82
CA PHE A 536 -14.06 -23.09 3.99
C PHE A 536 -15.10 -23.69 4.94
N GLU A 537 -15.69 -22.87 5.79
CA GLU A 537 -16.77 -23.24 6.72
C GLU A 537 -17.97 -23.92 6.04
N VAL A 538 -18.26 -23.56 4.77
CA VAL A 538 -19.39 -24.10 4.00
C VAL A 538 -19.07 -25.42 3.30
N LEU A 539 -17.79 -25.81 3.24
CA LEU A 539 -17.35 -27.00 2.52
C LEU A 539 -17.75 -28.26 3.29
N PRO A 540 -18.31 -29.28 2.61
CA PRO A 540 -18.69 -30.53 3.26
C PRO A 540 -17.48 -31.44 3.52
N VAL A 541 -17.51 -32.06 4.71
CA VAL A 541 -16.62 -33.16 5.10
C VAL A 541 -17.53 -34.32 5.52
N GLY A 542 -17.70 -35.29 4.62
CA GLY A 542 -18.73 -36.32 4.75
C GLY A 542 -20.12 -35.70 4.60
N ASN A 543 -20.99 -35.92 5.59
CA ASN A 543 -22.37 -35.42 5.61
C ASN A 543 -22.59 -34.12 6.40
N ARG A 544 -21.52 -33.47 6.85
CA ARG A 544 -21.58 -32.21 7.64
C ARG A 544 -20.69 -31.16 7.00
N MET A 545 -20.99 -29.90 7.24
CA MET A 545 -20.10 -28.80 6.84
C MET A 545 -18.91 -28.72 7.81
N LEU A 546 -17.81 -28.14 7.33
CA LEU A 546 -16.59 -27.98 8.13
C LEU A 546 -16.84 -27.20 9.42
N ILE A 547 -17.69 -26.15 9.37
CA ILE A 547 -18.09 -25.37 10.56
C ILE A 547 -18.76 -26.21 11.65
N ASP A 548 -19.44 -27.30 11.31
CA ASP A 548 -20.07 -28.20 12.29
C ASP A 548 -19.03 -28.98 13.08
N ARG A 549 -17.81 -29.12 12.56
CA ARG A 549 -16.71 -29.90 13.17
C ARG A 549 -15.73 -29.02 13.95
N ALA A 550 -15.27 -27.93 13.35
CA ALA A 550 -14.16 -27.14 13.86
C ALA A 550 -14.39 -25.63 13.67
N SER A 551 -13.70 -24.81 14.46
CA SER A 551 -13.53 -23.39 14.14
C SER A 551 -12.54 -23.24 13.00
N VAL A 552 -12.76 -22.23 12.14
CA VAL A 552 -11.90 -21.92 10.99
C VAL A 552 -11.36 -20.51 11.15
N SER A 553 -10.06 -20.36 10.91
CA SER A 553 -9.39 -19.07 10.76
C SER A 553 -8.46 -19.10 9.57
N TYR A 554 -8.10 -17.92 9.07
CA TYR A 554 -7.30 -17.77 7.86
C TYR A 554 -5.97 -17.11 8.17
N LEU A 555 -4.93 -17.47 7.45
CA LEU A 555 -3.63 -16.82 7.48
C LEU A 555 -3.19 -16.41 6.08
N PRO A 556 -2.52 -15.27 5.95
CA PRO A 556 -1.96 -14.85 4.67
C PRO A 556 -0.79 -15.74 4.21
N TYR A 557 -0.10 -16.41 5.14
CA TYR A 557 0.96 -17.39 4.94
C TYR A 557 1.12 -18.23 6.21
N ALA A 558 1.57 -19.45 6.09
CA ALA A 558 1.57 -20.42 7.21
C ALA A 558 2.49 -20.02 8.37
N SER A 559 3.67 -19.43 8.08
CA SER A 559 4.61 -18.96 9.11
C SER A 559 4.05 -17.81 9.97
N ALA A 560 2.94 -17.16 9.58
CA ALA A 560 2.27 -16.18 10.43
C ALA A 560 1.73 -16.80 11.72
N PHE A 561 1.53 -18.12 11.76
CA PHE A 561 1.08 -18.86 12.95
C PHE A 561 2.06 -18.76 14.12
N THR A 562 3.35 -18.73 13.88
CA THR A 562 4.40 -18.79 14.92
C THR A 562 4.51 -17.57 15.83
N ARG A 563 3.62 -16.57 15.66
CA ARG A 563 3.67 -15.29 16.42
C ARG A 563 2.69 -15.21 17.57
N GLN A 564 1.92 -16.24 17.81
CA GLN A 564 0.71 -16.12 18.61
C GLN A 564 0.99 -16.42 20.09
N THR A 565 0.77 -15.44 20.96
CA THR A 565 0.71 -15.59 22.42
C THR A 565 -0.71 -15.32 22.91
N HIS A 566 -1.26 -16.20 23.75
CA HIS A 566 -2.71 -16.33 23.94
C HIS A 566 -3.22 -15.87 25.31
N GLU A 567 -2.59 -14.91 25.96
CA GLU A 567 -3.07 -14.41 27.23
C GLU A 567 -4.21 -13.38 27.06
N ARG A 568 -5.27 -13.54 27.85
CA ARG A 568 -6.35 -12.56 27.92
C ARG A 568 -5.84 -11.27 28.55
N ARG A 569 -5.97 -10.14 27.85
CA ARG A 569 -5.62 -8.83 28.41
C ARG A 569 -6.71 -8.38 29.40
N TYR A 570 -6.32 -7.97 30.59
CA TYR A 570 -7.21 -7.36 31.56
C TYR A 570 -7.02 -5.85 31.60
N LEU A 571 -8.10 -5.11 31.41
CA LEU A 571 -8.10 -3.65 31.35
C LEU A 571 -8.52 -3.04 32.68
N ALA A 572 -7.83 -1.97 33.08
CA ALA A 572 -8.28 -1.12 34.15
C ALA A 572 -9.60 -0.41 33.76
N PRO A 573 -10.48 -0.06 34.73
CA PRO A 573 -11.79 0.51 34.42
C PRO A 573 -11.79 1.82 33.62
N TRP A 574 -10.69 2.54 33.63
CA TRP A 574 -10.50 3.79 32.87
C TRP A 574 -9.93 3.59 31.46
N GLN A 575 -9.48 2.39 31.11
CA GLN A 575 -8.95 2.07 29.78
C GLN A 575 -10.10 1.77 28.82
N THR A 576 -9.99 2.30 27.59
CA THR A 576 -10.97 2.05 26.53
C THR A 576 -10.81 0.61 26.02
N ALA A 577 -11.89 -0.15 26.06
CA ALA A 577 -11.93 -1.53 25.58
C ALA A 577 -12.26 -1.63 24.10
N LEU A 578 -13.10 -0.72 23.60
CA LEU A 578 -13.58 -0.70 22.23
C LEU A 578 -13.57 0.74 21.68
N LEU A 579 -12.97 0.94 20.51
CA LEU A 579 -13.12 2.11 19.66
C LEU A 579 -13.93 1.71 18.42
N ALA A 580 -15.05 2.38 18.14
CA ALA A 580 -15.90 2.02 17.02
C ALA A 580 -16.36 3.23 16.21
N PHE A 581 -16.51 2.99 14.91
CA PHE A 581 -16.99 3.97 13.93
C PHE A 581 -18.18 3.39 13.18
N ALA A 582 -19.28 4.12 13.10
CA ALA A 582 -20.47 3.62 12.40
C ALA A 582 -21.19 4.70 11.61
N ASN A 583 -21.74 4.29 10.45
CA ASN A 583 -22.69 5.06 9.64
C ASN A 583 -22.24 6.50 9.36
N PRO A 584 -21.03 6.75 8.80
CA PRO A 584 -20.58 8.10 8.51
C PRO A 584 -21.52 8.78 7.51
N ASN A 585 -22.00 9.96 7.85
CA ASN A 585 -22.76 10.80 6.91
C ASN A 585 -21.77 11.44 5.92
N ALA A 586 -21.57 10.79 4.79
CA ALA A 586 -20.54 11.19 3.83
C ALA A 586 -21.05 11.16 2.38
N GLY A 587 -21.23 12.31 1.79
CA GLY A 587 -21.57 12.47 0.40
C GLY A 587 -22.91 11.82 0.01
N THR A 588 -22.91 11.05 -1.09
CA THR A 588 -24.09 10.33 -1.63
C THR A 588 -24.18 8.88 -1.14
N ALA A 589 -23.32 8.45 -0.22
CA ALA A 589 -23.37 7.09 0.31
C ALA A 589 -24.69 6.87 1.07
N PRO A 590 -25.40 5.74 0.86
CA PRO A 590 -26.62 5.47 1.59
C PRO A 590 -26.34 5.30 3.08
N GLY A 591 -27.28 5.72 3.93
CA GLY A 591 -27.15 5.52 5.39
C GLY A 591 -27.16 4.05 5.79
N LEU A 592 -26.45 3.73 6.86
CA LEU A 592 -26.37 2.40 7.48
C LEU A 592 -26.94 2.45 8.92
N PRO A 593 -28.26 2.61 9.10
CA PRO A 593 -28.81 2.86 10.44
C PRO A 593 -28.60 1.70 11.42
N ARG A 594 -28.50 0.47 10.93
CA ARG A 594 -28.25 -0.72 11.77
C ARG A 594 -26.80 -0.83 12.23
N ALA A 595 -25.85 -0.21 11.51
CA ALA A 595 -24.46 -0.17 11.91
C ALA A 595 -24.27 0.55 13.26
N GLU A 596 -25.07 1.58 13.56
CA GLU A 596 -25.03 2.24 14.87
C GLU A 596 -25.54 1.33 16.00
N THR A 597 -26.60 0.55 15.74
CA THR A 597 -27.10 -0.44 16.69
C THR A 597 -26.05 -1.53 16.91
N GLU A 598 -25.44 -2.02 15.86
CA GLU A 598 -24.38 -3.04 15.90
C GLU A 598 -23.23 -2.65 16.84
N VAL A 599 -22.67 -1.46 16.68
CA VAL A 599 -21.54 -1.03 17.52
C VAL A 599 -21.96 -0.75 18.97
N ARG A 600 -23.21 -0.30 19.21
CA ARG A 600 -23.76 -0.12 20.56
C ARG A 600 -23.94 -1.46 21.26
N GLU A 601 -24.49 -2.47 20.58
CA GLU A 601 -24.63 -3.82 21.10
C GLU A 601 -23.28 -4.50 21.37
N ALA A 602 -22.29 -4.28 20.48
CA ALA A 602 -20.92 -4.74 20.69
C ALA A 602 -20.31 -4.12 21.97
N ALA A 603 -20.47 -2.80 22.14
CA ALA A 603 -19.99 -2.09 23.33
C ALA A 603 -20.68 -2.58 24.61
N ASN A 604 -22.01 -2.76 24.58
CA ASN A 604 -22.80 -3.29 25.70
C ASN A 604 -22.34 -4.71 26.07
N ALA A 605 -22.09 -5.56 25.07
CA ALA A 605 -21.66 -6.94 25.32
C ALA A 605 -20.27 -6.98 25.97
N ILE A 606 -19.29 -6.23 25.45
CA ILE A 606 -17.93 -6.21 25.99
C ILE A 606 -17.87 -5.55 27.36
N GLY A 607 -18.68 -4.51 27.59
CA GLY A 607 -18.65 -3.73 28.83
C GLY A 607 -17.37 -2.88 28.95
N GLY A 608 -17.20 -2.22 30.11
CA GLY A 608 -16.07 -1.32 30.35
C GLY A 608 -16.22 0.01 29.62
N ARG A 609 -15.11 0.74 29.49
CA ARG A 609 -15.11 2.02 28.76
C ARG A 609 -15.01 1.79 27.25
N HIS A 610 -15.82 2.52 26.49
CA HIS A 610 -15.81 2.48 25.02
C HIS A 610 -15.92 3.88 24.44
N GLU A 611 -15.43 4.05 23.21
CA GLU A 611 -15.55 5.26 22.40
C GLU A 611 -16.28 4.94 21.10
N LEU A 612 -17.46 5.54 20.90
CA LEU A 612 -18.33 5.31 19.74
C LEU A 612 -18.45 6.61 18.94
N HIS A 613 -18.00 6.60 17.69
CA HIS A 613 -18.11 7.71 16.76
C HIS A 613 -19.14 7.36 15.68
N LEU A 614 -20.27 8.06 15.68
CA LEU A 614 -21.47 7.71 14.92
C LEU A 614 -21.86 8.85 13.97
N GLY A 615 -22.41 8.54 12.81
CA GLY A 615 -22.91 9.52 11.87
C GLY A 615 -21.83 10.53 11.44
N ALA A 616 -22.11 11.81 11.56
CA ALA A 616 -21.17 12.89 11.22
C ALA A 616 -19.93 12.94 12.14
N ASP A 617 -19.95 12.28 13.30
CA ASP A 617 -18.81 12.17 14.20
C ASP A 617 -17.89 10.99 13.85
N ALA A 618 -18.27 10.11 12.93
CA ALA A 618 -17.42 9.01 12.46
C ALA A 618 -16.26 9.52 11.57
N ARG A 619 -15.27 10.19 12.21
CA ARG A 619 -14.18 10.92 11.53
C ARG A 619 -12.85 10.20 11.66
N LYS A 620 -12.07 10.16 10.57
CA LYS A 620 -10.74 9.53 10.50
C LYS A 620 -9.76 10.06 11.55
N GLN A 621 -9.85 11.32 11.95
CA GLN A 621 -8.96 11.95 12.94
C GLN A 621 -8.90 11.22 14.28
N TYR A 622 -9.95 10.51 14.68
CA TYR A 622 -9.98 9.76 15.94
C TYR A 622 -9.10 8.50 15.91
N LEU A 623 -8.62 8.07 14.74
CA LEU A 623 -7.59 7.03 14.64
C LEU A 623 -6.26 7.44 15.30
N ALA A 624 -6.04 8.74 15.56
CA ALA A 624 -4.93 9.22 16.39
C ALA A 624 -4.97 8.66 17.83
N ARG A 625 -6.12 8.18 18.31
CA ARG A 625 -6.29 7.49 19.61
C ARG A 625 -5.52 6.17 19.71
N LEU A 626 -5.12 5.60 18.56
CA LEU A 626 -4.30 4.40 18.51
C LEU A 626 -2.87 4.62 19.02
N SER A 627 -2.44 5.86 19.25
CA SER A 627 -1.15 6.20 19.82
C SER A 627 -1.35 7.13 21.03
N PRO A 628 -0.67 6.91 22.21
CA PRO A 628 0.30 5.83 22.45
C PRO A 628 -0.31 4.50 22.96
N HIS A 629 -1.61 4.44 23.27
CA HIS A 629 -2.29 3.29 23.84
C HIS A 629 -3.56 2.97 23.07
N ALA A 630 -3.46 2.04 22.10
CA ALA A 630 -4.61 1.58 21.34
C ALA A 630 -5.58 0.77 22.20
N PRO A 631 -6.92 0.94 21.99
CA PRO A 631 -7.91 -0.01 22.51
C PRO A 631 -7.67 -1.40 21.91
N PRO A 632 -7.89 -2.49 22.67
CA PRO A 632 -7.69 -3.84 22.15
C PRO A 632 -8.68 -4.22 21.05
N LEU A 633 -9.85 -3.59 21.01
CA LEU A 633 -10.88 -3.82 20.00
C LEU A 633 -11.14 -2.56 19.18
N LEU A 634 -11.11 -2.72 17.86
CA LEU A 634 -11.43 -1.68 16.89
C LEU A 634 -12.53 -2.18 15.96
N HIS A 635 -13.61 -1.38 15.77
CA HIS A 635 -14.74 -1.78 14.96
C HIS A 635 -15.13 -0.71 13.94
N PHE A 636 -15.17 -1.07 12.67
CA PHE A 636 -15.64 -0.26 11.55
C PHE A 636 -16.94 -0.82 10.99
N ALA A 637 -18.07 -0.22 11.33
CA ALA A 637 -19.38 -0.52 10.76
C ALA A 637 -19.75 0.61 9.77
N THR A 638 -19.12 0.61 8.62
CA THR A 638 -19.16 1.70 7.64
C THR A 638 -19.12 1.15 6.22
N HIS A 639 -19.09 2.03 5.22
CA HIS A 639 -18.84 1.61 3.86
C HIS A 639 -17.35 1.36 3.64
N ALA A 640 -17.02 0.27 2.96
CA ALA A 640 -15.69 0.02 2.41
C ALA A 640 -15.81 -0.28 0.93
N PHE A 641 -14.76 0.04 0.21
CA PHE A 641 -14.59 -0.31 -1.19
C PHE A 641 -13.25 -1.05 -1.32
N ALA A 642 -13.31 -2.26 -1.82
CA ALA A 642 -12.14 -3.06 -2.13
C ALA A 642 -12.02 -3.17 -3.65
N ASP A 643 -10.96 -2.56 -4.20
CA ASP A 643 -10.72 -2.57 -5.64
C ASP A 643 -10.05 -3.90 -6.05
N PRO A 644 -10.65 -4.66 -6.99
CA PRO A 644 -10.10 -5.95 -7.40
C PRO A 644 -8.86 -5.84 -8.30
N GLU A 645 -8.60 -4.68 -8.89
CA GLU A 645 -7.48 -4.47 -9.81
C GLU A 645 -6.31 -3.74 -9.17
N ASP A 646 -6.59 -2.85 -8.20
CA ASP A 646 -5.56 -2.05 -7.55
C ASP A 646 -5.87 -1.82 -6.07
N ALA A 647 -5.20 -2.56 -5.20
CA ALA A 647 -5.38 -2.49 -3.75
C ALA A 647 -5.19 -1.07 -3.17
N ASP A 648 -4.33 -0.25 -3.76
CA ASP A 648 -4.11 1.13 -3.30
C ASP A 648 -5.33 2.03 -3.46
N ARG A 649 -6.33 1.60 -4.23
CA ARG A 649 -7.61 2.29 -4.40
C ARG A 649 -8.66 1.88 -3.39
N SER A 650 -8.41 0.80 -2.66
CA SER A 650 -9.30 0.33 -1.60
C SER A 650 -9.34 1.32 -0.44
N TYR A 651 -10.53 1.62 0.06
CA TYR A 651 -10.71 2.57 1.17
C TYR A 651 -11.86 2.19 2.09
N ILE A 652 -11.78 2.67 3.33
CA ILE A 652 -12.88 2.74 4.30
C ILE A 652 -13.38 4.18 4.35
N LEU A 653 -14.69 4.37 4.36
CA LEU A 653 -15.36 5.67 4.34
C LEU A 653 -15.49 6.26 5.73
N PHE A 654 -15.22 7.57 5.85
CA PHE A 654 -15.39 8.38 7.06
C PHE A 654 -16.10 9.69 6.73
N ALA A 655 -16.64 10.35 7.74
CA ALA A 655 -17.13 11.72 7.64
C ALA A 655 -15.96 12.72 7.64
N ALA A 656 -16.03 13.73 6.76
CA ALA A 656 -15.01 14.79 6.75
C ALA A 656 -15.21 15.76 7.92
N PRO A 657 -14.12 16.30 8.51
CA PRO A 657 -14.19 17.18 9.67
C PRO A 657 -14.91 18.51 9.38
N ASP A 658 -14.66 19.10 8.22
CA ASP A 658 -15.10 20.49 7.91
C ASP A 658 -16.34 20.56 7.03
N ARG A 659 -16.73 19.48 6.38
CA ARG A 659 -17.89 19.37 5.49
C ARG A 659 -18.52 17.99 5.63
N PRO A 660 -19.52 17.83 6.50
CA PRO A 660 -20.12 16.50 6.78
C PRO A 660 -20.64 15.76 5.54
N ALA A 661 -21.04 16.50 4.51
CA ALA A 661 -21.49 15.92 3.24
C ALA A 661 -20.35 15.48 2.30
N THR A 662 -19.08 15.72 2.67
CA THR A 662 -17.93 15.34 1.84
C THR A 662 -17.30 14.08 2.46
N PRO A 663 -17.01 13.02 1.68
CA PRO A 663 -16.36 11.84 2.22
C PRO A 663 -14.89 12.10 2.57
N ASP A 664 -14.40 11.51 3.67
CA ASP A 664 -13.01 11.28 3.95
C ASP A 664 -12.70 9.79 3.80
N TYR A 665 -11.48 9.45 3.46
CA TYR A 665 -11.10 8.09 3.10
C TYR A 665 -9.90 7.63 3.91
N LEU A 666 -9.97 6.41 4.45
CA LEU A 666 -8.80 5.67 4.94
C LEU A 666 -8.39 4.67 3.86
N PHE A 667 -7.36 4.99 3.10
CA PHE A 667 -6.84 4.10 2.07
C PHE A 667 -6.07 2.92 2.67
N LEU A 668 -5.98 1.83 1.92
CA LEU A 668 -5.35 0.59 2.38
C LEU A 668 -3.91 0.80 2.88
N LYS A 669 -3.11 1.62 2.17
CA LYS A 669 -1.73 1.97 2.61
C LYS A 669 -1.70 2.77 3.90
N GLU A 670 -2.66 3.65 4.11
CA GLU A 670 -2.77 4.41 5.35
C GLU A 670 -3.16 3.48 6.51
N ALA A 671 -4.10 2.55 6.26
CA ALA A 671 -4.48 1.53 7.23
C ALA A 671 -3.29 0.65 7.65
N ALA A 672 -2.45 0.25 6.69
CA ALA A 672 -1.25 -0.53 6.94
C ALA A 672 -0.14 0.24 7.69
N ALA A 673 -0.22 1.56 7.78
CA ALA A 673 0.72 2.42 8.51
C ALA A 673 0.25 2.82 9.93
N LEU A 674 -0.95 2.42 10.33
CA LEU A 674 -1.48 2.72 11.67
C LEU A 674 -0.70 2.00 12.77
N PRO A 675 -0.56 2.58 13.98
CA PRO A 675 0.15 1.95 15.10
C PRO A 675 -0.76 0.93 15.83
N MET A 676 -0.86 -0.30 15.32
CA MET A 676 -1.84 -1.30 15.79
C MET A 676 -1.27 -2.40 16.68
N LYS A 677 -0.06 -2.27 17.20
CA LYS A 677 0.59 -3.32 18.02
C LYS A 677 -0.24 -3.75 19.26
N ASP A 678 -1.05 -2.84 19.78
CA ASP A 678 -1.89 -3.08 20.96
C ASP A 678 -3.32 -3.44 20.61
N VAL A 679 -3.67 -3.52 19.31
CA VAL A 679 -4.99 -3.94 18.85
C VAL A 679 -5.02 -5.47 18.74
N ASP A 680 -5.89 -6.08 19.54
CA ASP A 680 -6.05 -7.54 19.53
C ASP A 680 -6.98 -7.98 18.39
N LEU A 681 -8.02 -7.20 18.10
CA LEU A 681 -8.97 -7.52 17.03
C LEU A 681 -9.49 -6.26 16.32
N VAL A 682 -9.47 -6.29 15.00
CA VAL A 682 -10.17 -5.34 14.14
C VAL A 682 -11.38 -6.02 13.52
N THR A 683 -12.56 -5.45 13.68
CA THR A 683 -13.79 -5.90 13.01
C THR A 683 -14.16 -4.89 11.93
N ILE A 684 -14.37 -5.35 10.70
CA ILE A 684 -14.83 -4.52 9.59
C ILE A 684 -16.15 -5.11 9.07
N SER A 685 -17.23 -4.60 9.61
CA SER A 685 -18.58 -4.92 9.19
C SER A 685 -18.98 -3.99 8.02
N ALA A 686 -18.26 -4.12 6.91
CA ALA A 686 -18.43 -3.32 5.71
C ALA A 686 -18.48 -4.23 4.49
N CYS A 687 -19.12 -3.75 3.42
CA CYS A 687 -19.23 -4.50 2.18
C CYS A 687 -17.85 -4.80 1.60
N ASP A 688 -17.64 -6.05 1.16
CA ASP A 688 -16.46 -6.49 0.41
C ASP A 688 -15.09 -6.19 1.09
N SER A 689 -15.09 -5.96 2.41
CA SER A 689 -13.87 -5.57 3.15
C SER A 689 -12.80 -6.67 3.20
N GLY A 690 -13.18 -7.92 3.04
CA GLY A 690 -12.30 -9.09 2.97
C GLY A 690 -11.84 -9.42 1.55
N THR A 691 -12.43 -8.77 0.54
CA THR A 691 -12.00 -8.86 -0.85
C THR A 691 -10.99 -7.76 -1.17
N GLY A 692 -10.48 -7.75 -2.39
CA GLY A 692 -9.52 -6.77 -2.86
C GLY A 692 -8.76 -7.31 -4.06
N GLN A 693 -7.69 -6.65 -4.43
CA GLN A 693 -6.83 -7.13 -5.48
C GLN A 693 -6.22 -8.47 -5.06
N PHE A 694 -6.58 -9.52 -5.80
CA PHE A 694 -5.82 -10.75 -5.71
C PHE A 694 -4.51 -10.59 -6.48
N ARG A 695 -3.40 -10.85 -5.81
CA ARG A 695 -2.10 -10.97 -6.45
C ARG A 695 -1.55 -12.35 -6.16
N ARG A 696 -1.22 -13.10 -7.21
CA ARG A 696 -0.49 -14.35 -7.04
C ARG A 696 0.78 -14.07 -6.21
N GLY A 697 1.00 -14.87 -5.17
CA GLY A 697 2.10 -14.72 -4.27
C GLY A 697 1.91 -13.71 -3.11
N GLU A 698 1.05 -12.70 -3.24
CA GLU A 698 0.73 -11.75 -2.14
C GLU A 698 -0.62 -12.05 -1.48
N GLY A 699 -1.43 -12.93 -2.10
CA GLY A 699 -2.79 -13.22 -1.65
C GLY A 699 -3.75 -12.07 -1.93
N ILE A 700 -4.85 -12.02 -1.18
CA ILE A 700 -5.79 -10.88 -1.25
C ILE A 700 -5.17 -9.72 -0.49
N GLN A 701 -4.86 -8.64 -1.19
CA GLN A 701 -4.52 -7.36 -0.57
C GLN A 701 -5.82 -6.71 -0.08
N SER A 702 -6.20 -7.07 1.13
CA SER A 702 -7.43 -6.65 1.80
C SER A 702 -7.12 -5.80 3.03
N PHE A 703 -8.15 -5.22 3.63
CA PHE A 703 -8.00 -4.52 4.91
C PHE A 703 -7.55 -5.45 6.03
N ALA A 704 -7.89 -6.76 5.98
CA ALA A 704 -7.35 -7.73 6.94
C ALA A 704 -5.83 -7.77 6.87
N SER A 705 -5.26 -7.94 5.67
CA SER A 705 -3.79 -7.95 5.48
C SER A 705 -3.14 -6.62 5.86
N ALA A 706 -3.79 -5.49 5.58
CA ALA A 706 -3.29 -4.17 5.96
C ALA A 706 -3.21 -3.99 7.48
N PHE A 707 -4.26 -4.34 8.22
CA PHE A 707 -4.27 -4.21 9.67
C PHE A 707 -3.35 -5.21 10.37
N LEU A 708 -3.24 -6.43 9.87
CA LEU A 708 -2.24 -7.39 10.35
C LEU A 708 -0.80 -6.88 10.13
N SER A 709 -0.52 -6.27 8.98
CA SER A 709 0.79 -5.64 8.72
C SER A 709 1.07 -4.45 9.62
N ALA A 710 0.03 -3.72 10.03
CA ALA A 710 0.11 -2.63 11.00
C ALA A 710 0.37 -3.10 12.44
N GLY A 711 0.21 -4.40 12.71
CA GLY A 711 0.48 -5.03 13.98
C GLY A 711 -0.73 -5.55 14.74
N ALA A 712 -1.95 -5.44 14.22
CA ALA A 712 -3.13 -6.07 14.80
C ALA A 712 -2.98 -7.59 14.81
N ARG A 713 -3.53 -8.27 15.83
CA ARG A 713 -3.40 -9.73 15.94
C ARG A 713 -4.36 -10.48 15.03
N ALA A 714 -5.60 -10.00 14.93
CA ALA A 714 -6.63 -10.60 14.11
C ALA A 714 -7.53 -9.54 13.48
N ALA A 715 -8.16 -9.90 12.36
CA ALA A 715 -9.15 -9.07 11.70
C ALA A 715 -10.35 -9.91 11.24
N ILE A 716 -11.58 -9.44 11.48
CA ILE A 716 -12.79 -9.97 10.87
C ILE A 716 -13.17 -9.05 9.71
N THR A 717 -13.37 -9.65 8.54
CA THR A 717 -13.77 -8.95 7.32
C THR A 717 -14.87 -9.72 6.61
N SER A 718 -15.56 -9.08 5.66
CA SER A 718 -16.60 -9.72 4.86
C SER A 718 -16.16 -9.97 3.42
N LEU A 719 -16.36 -11.20 2.91
CA LEU A 719 -16.05 -11.60 1.54
C LEU A 719 -17.06 -11.08 0.51
N TRP A 720 -18.23 -10.63 0.95
CA TRP A 720 -19.27 -10.03 0.11
C TRP A 720 -20.15 -9.10 0.94
N ARG A 721 -21.03 -8.40 0.27
CA ARG A 721 -22.00 -7.51 0.92
C ARG A 721 -22.97 -8.31 1.78
N ALA A 722 -22.81 -8.26 3.09
CA ALA A 722 -23.76 -8.79 4.03
C ALA A 722 -24.93 -7.80 4.23
N GLY A 723 -26.14 -8.31 4.45
CA GLY A 723 -27.28 -7.45 4.75
C GLY A 723 -27.15 -6.83 6.15
N ASP A 724 -27.49 -5.56 6.32
CA ASP A 724 -27.36 -4.82 7.59
C ASP A 724 -27.94 -5.60 8.79
N ARG A 725 -29.11 -6.25 8.64
CA ARG A 725 -29.74 -7.04 9.71
C ARG A 725 -28.91 -8.27 10.08
N SER A 726 -28.38 -8.97 9.07
CA SER A 726 -27.59 -10.18 9.29
C SER A 726 -26.27 -9.85 9.97
N SER A 727 -25.63 -8.73 9.58
CA SER A 727 -24.41 -8.25 10.19
C SER A 727 -24.61 -7.88 11.66
N GLU A 728 -25.62 -7.07 11.96
CA GLU A 728 -25.98 -6.69 13.34
C GLU A 728 -26.18 -7.92 14.23
N GLU A 729 -27.01 -8.89 13.81
CA GLU A 729 -27.33 -10.08 14.60
C GLU A 729 -26.09 -10.96 14.82
N LEU A 730 -25.31 -11.20 13.77
CA LEU A 730 -24.10 -12.03 13.82
C LEU A 730 -23.03 -11.39 14.70
N MET A 731 -22.76 -10.08 14.51
CA MET A 731 -21.76 -9.36 15.31
C MET A 731 -22.18 -9.25 16.78
N THR A 732 -23.44 -9.01 17.08
CA THR A 732 -23.95 -9.02 18.45
C THR A 732 -23.66 -10.36 19.14
N ARG A 733 -23.93 -11.49 18.48
CA ARG A 733 -23.63 -12.83 19.00
C ARG A 733 -22.13 -13.07 19.18
N PHE A 734 -21.35 -12.65 18.20
CA PHE A 734 -19.89 -12.74 18.23
C PHE A 734 -19.29 -12.01 19.43
N TYR A 735 -19.67 -10.75 19.65
CA TYR A 735 -19.14 -9.96 20.78
C TYR A 735 -19.60 -10.51 22.15
N ARG A 736 -20.78 -11.12 22.23
CA ARG A 736 -21.22 -11.84 23.46
C ARG A 736 -20.32 -13.03 23.76
N GLY A 737 -19.91 -13.81 22.75
CA GLY A 737 -18.91 -14.89 22.89
C GLY A 737 -17.57 -14.39 23.38
N LEU A 738 -17.06 -13.32 22.79
CA LEU A 738 -15.79 -12.69 23.22
C LEU A 738 -15.86 -12.19 24.67
N ALA A 739 -16.99 -11.61 25.08
CA ALA A 739 -17.17 -11.05 26.43
C ALA A 739 -17.04 -12.13 27.51
N VAL A 740 -17.55 -13.33 27.25
CA VAL A 740 -17.44 -14.47 28.20
C VAL A 740 -16.07 -15.18 28.11
N GLY A 741 -15.15 -14.68 27.28
CA GLY A 741 -13.75 -15.16 27.19
C GLY A 741 -13.52 -16.28 26.19
N GLN A 742 -14.47 -16.55 25.30
CA GLN A 742 -14.21 -17.42 24.14
C GLN A 742 -13.17 -16.80 23.21
N THR A 743 -12.49 -17.65 22.45
CA THR A 743 -11.58 -17.20 21.38
C THR A 743 -12.36 -16.59 20.22
N ALA A 744 -11.72 -15.75 19.43
CA ALA A 744 -12.36 -15.10 18.28
C ALA A 744 -12.88 -16.13 17.27
N SER A 745 -12.11 -17.19 17.00
CA SER A 745 -12.53 -18.26 16.09
C SER A 745 -13.74 -19.05 16.62
N ALA A 746 -13.75 -19.38 17.92
CA ALA A 746 -14.87 -20.06 18.55
C ALA A 746 -16.12 -19.17 18.60
N SER A 747 -15.97 -17.90 19.01
CA SER A 747 -17.06 -16.92 19.06
C SER A 747 -17.71 -16.70 17.69
N LEU A 748 -16.89 -16.60 16.63
CA LEU A 748 -17.40 -16.43 15.25
C LEU A 748 -18.11 -17.70 14.77
N ARG A 749 -17.55 -18.88 15.05
CA ARG A 749 -18.20 -20.17 14.74
C ARG A 749 -19.55 -20.29 15.42
N ASP A 750 -19.63 -20.04 16.73
CA ASP A 750 -20.87 -20.19 17.51
C ASP A 750 -21.93 -19.17 17.08
N ALA A 751 -21.51 -17.92 16.73
CA ALA A 751 -22.39 -16.90 16.18
C ALA A 751 -22.99 -17.34 14.83
N LYS A 752 -22.18 -17.89 13.93
CA LYS A 752 -22.61 -18.42 12.62
C LYS A 752 -23.56 -19.62 12.76
N LEU A 753 -23.23 -20.57 13.67
CA LEU A 753 -24.07 -21.74 13.93
C LEU A 753 -25.42 -21.34 14.51
N ALA A 754 -25.43 -20.45 15.49
CA ALA A 754 -26.66 -19.96 16.11
C ALA A 754 -27.52 -19.15 15.13
N PHE A 755 -26.88 -18.35 14.25
CA PHE A 755 -27.59 -17.64 13.19
C PHE A 755 -28.25 -18.60 12.20
N ARG A 756 -27.53 -19.62 11.73
CA ARG A 756 -28.05 -20.66 10.84
C ARG A 756 -29.24 -21.42 11.40
N GLN A 757 -29.28 -21.63 12.73
CA GLN A 757 -30.31 -22.35 13.43
C GLN A 757 -31.55 -21.49 13.76
N SER A 758 -31.46 -20.15 13.65
CA SER A 758 -32.55 -19.23 14.04
C SER A 758 -33.81 -19.29 13.16
N GLY A 759 -33.77 -19.99 12.03
CA GLY A 759 -34.93 -20.30 11.19
C GLY A 759 -35.55 -19.15 10.37
N ASN A 760 -35.00 -17.93 10.50
CA ASN A 760 -35.55 -16.70 9.90
C ASN A 760 -35.24 -16.51 8.39
N GLY A 761 -35.30 -17.57 7.59
CA GLY A 761 -34.87 -17.53 6.17
C GLY A 761 -33.36 -17.48 5.97
N SER A 762 -32.59 -17.64 7.03
CA SER A 762 -31.15 -17.40 7.14
C SER A 762 -30.27 -18.63 6.90
N ALA A 763 -30.83 -19.72 6.39
CA ALA A 763 -30.05 -20.94 6.12
C ALA A 763 -29.01 -20.76 4.98
N HIS A 764 -29.27 -19.81 4.07
CA HIS A 764 -28.38 -19.57 2.94
C HIS A 764 -27.05 -18.94 3.39
N PRO A 765 -25.90 -19.45 2.91
CA PRO A 765 -24.57 -18.95 3.29
C PRO A 765 -24.36 -17.45 3.08
N ALA A 766 -25.06 -16.81 2.14
CA ALA A 766 -25.01 -15.36 1.90
C ALA A 766 -25.17 -14.52 3.17
N HIS A 767 -25.92 -15.01 4.14
CA HIS A 767 -26.24 -14.27 5.36
C HIS A 767 -25.27 -14.48 6.52
N TRP A 768 -24.44 -15.54 6.50
CA TRP A 768 -23.58 -15.89 7.64
C TRP A 768 -22.15 -16.27 7.27
N ALA A 769 -21.90 -16.81 6.08
CA ALA A 769 -20.60 -17.37 5.74
C ALA A 769 -19.58 -16.29 5.31
N GLY A 770 -20.05 -15.11 4.90
CA GLY A 770 -19.20 -14.05 4.37
C GLY A 770 -18.19 -13.48 5.36
N PHE A 771 -18.48 -13.47 6.65
CA PHE A 771 -17.52 -12.99 7.65
C PHE A 771 -16.43 -14.03 7.90
N VAL A 772 -15.18 -13.63 7.72
CA VAL A 772 -14.00 -14.49 7.89
C VAL A 772 -13.02 -13.86 8.88
N LEU A 773 -12.39 -14.70 9.70
CA LEU A 773 -11.38 -14.29 10.68
C LEU A 773 -9.99 -14.58 10.12
N THR A 774 -9.21 -13.52 9.90
CA THR A 774 -7.81 -13.63 9.43
C THR A 774 -6.86 -13.24 10.56
N GLY A 775 -5.80 -14.02 10.76
CA GLY A 775 -4.82 -13.82 11.84
C GLY A 775 -5.01 -14.79 13.00
N ASP A 776 -4.70 -14.33 14.21
CA ASP A 776 -4.75 -15.15 15.43
C ASP A 776 -6.16 -15.51 15.84
N GLY A 777 -6.60 -16.72 15.46
CA GLY A 777 -7.92 -17.26 15.84
C GLY A 777 -8.11 -17.45 17.33
N GLU A 778 -7.02 -17.53 18.11
CA GLU A 778 -7.06 -17.72 19.56
C GLU A 778 -7.13 -16.39 20.35
N THR A 779 -7.18 -15.26 19.66
CA THR A 779 -7.40 -13.94 20.25
C THR A 779 -8.66 -13.95 21.13
N LYS A 780 -8.55 -13.43 22.34
CA LYS A 780 -9.67 -13.34 23.32
C LYS A 780 -10.06 -11.88 23.53
N GLY A 781 -11.34 -11.65 23.75
CA GLY A 781 -11.82 -10.33 24.16
C GLY A 781 -11.21 -9.89 25.49
N PRO A 782 -11.05 -8.56 25.72
CA PRO A 782 -10.48 -8.06 26.96
C PRO A 782 -11.35 -8.43 28.17
N GLY A 783 -10.70 -8.69 29.30
CA GLY A 783 -11.35 -8.75 30.59
C GLY A 783 -11.34 -7.36 31.24
N THR A 784 -12.35 -7.01 31.99
CA THR A 784 -12.40 -5.77 32.78
C THR A 784 -12.31 -6.07 34.27
N PHE A 785 -11.47 -5.35 34.99
CA PHE A 785 -11.49 -5.39 36.43
C PHE A 785 -12.72 -4.62 36.93
N SER A 786 -13.53 -5.26 37.82
CA SER A 786 -14.62 -4.53 38.44
C SER A 786 -14.09 -3.54 39.49
N TRP A 787 -14.74 -2.37 39.60
CA TRP A 787 -14.40 -1.41 40.65
C TRP A 787 -14.54 -2.02 42.04
N THR A 788 -15.48 -2.95 42.26
CA THR A 788 -15.66 -3.66 43.52
C THR A 788 -14.44 -4.51 43.87
N LEU A 789 -13.83 -5.18 42.90
CA LEU A 789 -12.60 -5.97 43.12
C LEU A 789 -11.41 -5.07 43.44
N LEU A 790 -11.25 -3.96 42.72
CA LEU A 790 -10.19 -2.99 42.98
C LEU A 790 -10.33 -2.35 44.36
N CYS A 791 -11.53 -1.98 44.74
CA CYS A 791 -11.80 -1.46 46.10
C CYS A 791 -11.53 -2.52 47.16
N ALA A 792 -11.94 -3.77 46.95
CA ALA A 792 -11.68 -4.88 47.89
C ALA A 792 -10.17 -5.12 48.05
N VAL A 793 -9.40 -5.13 46.96
CA VAL A 793 -7.93 -5.25 47.01
C VAL A 793 -7.30 -4.05 47.72
N ALA A 794 -7.74 -2.83 47.47
CA ALA A 794 -7.25 -1.63 48.14
C ALA A 794 -7.53 -1.66 49.64
N VAL A 795 -8.74 -2.09 50.05
CA VAL A 795 -9.10 -2.28 51.48
C VAL A 795 -8.24 -3.36 52.12
N LEU A 796 -8.01 -4.50 51.43
CA LEU A 796 -7.16 -5.57 51.92
C LEU A 796 -5.70 -5.10 52.11
N LEU A 797 -5.15 -4.36 51.13
CA LEU A 797 -3.79 -3.79 51.20
C LEU A 797 -3.69 -2.78 52.36
N ALA A 798 -4.70 -1.93 52.53
CA ALA A 798 -4.75 -0.99 53.66
C ALA A 798 -4.82 -1.70 55.01
N ALA A 799 -5.60 -2.78 55.10
CA ALA A 799 -5.69 -3.60 56.30
C ALA A 799 -4.35 -4.30 56.61
N VAL A 800 -3.68 -4.88 55.59
CA VAL A 800 -2.35 -5.48 55.73
C VAL A 800 -1.32 -4.45 56.16
N ALA A 801 -1.29 -3.27 55.55
CA ALA A 801 -0.39 -2.19 55.90
C ALA A 801 -0.63 -1.69 57.35
N TYR A 802 -1.88 -1.61 57.76
CA TYR A 802 -2.26 -1.29 59.12
C TYR A 802 -1.76 -2.32 60.15
N LEU A 803 -1.95 -3.61 59.83
CA LEU A 803 -1.49 -4.74 60.71
C LEU A 803 0.06 -4.78 60.82
N VAL A 804 0.77 -4.61 59.73
CA VAL A 804 2.26 -4.54 59.70
C VAL A 804 2.74 -3.36 60.52
N ARG A 805 2.13 -2.17 60.34
CA ARG A 805 2.48 -0.96 61.11
C ARG A 805 2.29 -1.13 62.61
N ASN A 806 1.21 -1.83 63.00
CA ASN A 806 0.94 -2.08 64.41
C ASN A 806 1.85 -3.17 65.01
N ARG A 807 2.37 -4.09 64.18
CA ARG A 807 3.34 -5.12 64.61
C ARG A 807 4.76 -4.55 64.77
N ILE A 808 5.12 -3.52 64.04
CA ILE A 808 6.41 -2.78 64.14
C ILE A 808 6.37 -1.80 65.30
N ARG A 809 5.23 -1.38 65.79
CA ARG A 809 5.05 -0.47 66.94
C ARG A 809 4.91 -1.20 68.31
N ARG A 810 4.75 -2.53 68.28
CA ARG A 810 4.91 -3.42 69.42
C ARG A 810 6.29 -4.03 69.43
#